data_3ac91e5dde4fb3e38f481cb03039d93e
#
_entry.id   3ac91e5dde4fb3e38f481cb03039d93e
#
_cell.length_a   1.000
_cell.length_b   1.000
_cell.length_c   1.000
_cell.angle_alpha   90.00
_cell.angle_beta   90.00
_cell.angle_gamma   90.00
#
_symmetry.space_group_name_H-M   'P 1'
#
loop_
_entity.id
_entity.type
_entity.pdbx_description
1 polymer ?
#
loop_
_entity_poly.entity_id
_entity_poly.type
_entity_poly.pdbx_seq_one_letter_code
_entity_poly.pdbx_strand_id
1 'polypeptide(L)'
;MLKKVAVLVSVFVLLIILSGGFLLTQMNATRQLTGVVRDSETQSPLEGATVLVGSDDVVTNDRGEYSIPFPRGTLLLKVELDGYLPTEEQVNGTDLFTRVFAKDFDLIPNQVAGYVLDAETNQTLAGVPLRFGDRDITANEMGAFTIRAVKKGTPVSVQVVGYQPAVLTFDGENNFNVPLIPSVITVTVVDLAGQPVRNARIRAGDQTASTDPQGRVLLRRLKPGTTISASASGFDSASTGPVTSNQVRLSLRPNILEGNVLDAATGKPVSNTLVYLGNTIVASDAKGAYHFDNVPTKATLTFKAPGYQKTTVEVAGASRRDVKLQPFRVKGIHIPFGMTPERVRENIDMVKKTELNAIVIDVKAEKGRVGWDSAVPLAKEINAPYLKGIDLLEVVERCRLDNIYCIARMPVFQDTLLANTRPDLALRYANGRIHADNNETAWTNAANTTVWDYNIALAKEVAALGFDEIQFDYIRFPGQVSGLYTGELAKEDGRVAAVAGFLARAQKELRPTGVFISADVFGLTTATEDDQYTGQRLKDLGAYLDYISPMVYPDVWAGASDLLSKGLGIGNCSLAVRCPYDVIYNSYKRSADKTPAKVRLWLQAYPGRGNFGIAEYKLQKKAAEEAGSVGWMFWNGSGNYDSRMFDAQ
;
A
#
# COMPACT_ATOMS: atom_id res chain seq x y z
N MET A 1 30.92 -121.30 52.77
CA MET A 1 29.88 -120.55 51.95
C MET A 1 29.20 -119.48 52.74
N LEU A 2 28.95 -119.54 54.00
CA LEU A 2 28.18 -118.52 54.78
C LEU A 2 28.84 -117.13 54.88
N LYS A 3 30.22 -117.01 54.94
CA LYS A 3 30.88 -115.66 54.97
C LYS A 3 30.77 -114.79 53.71
N LYS A 4 30.64 -115.43 52.52
CA LYS A 4 30.49 -114.67 51.25
C LYS A 4 29.05 -114.10 51.03
N VAL A 5 28.03 -114.81 51.52
CA VAL A 5 26.63 -114.35 51.44
C VAL A 5 26.39 -113.19 52.42
N ALA A 6 27.01 -113.21 53.62
CA ALA A 6 26.86 -112.07 54.54
C ALA A 6 27.47 -110.76 54.03
N VAL A 7 28.61 -110.80 53.31
CA VAL A 7 29.25 -109.65 52.72
C VAL A 7 28.40 -109.09 51.58
N LEU A 8 27.81 -109.97 50.72
CA LEU A 8 26.91 -109.50 49.60
C LEU A 8 25.61 -108.85 50.11
N VAL A 9 25.02 -109.41 51.16
CA VAL A 9 23.84 -108.84 51.82
C VAL A 9 24.16 -107.48 52.46
N SER A 10 25.33 -107.41 53.17
CA SER A 10 25.75 -106.12 53.76
C SER A 10 26.06 -105.05 52.74
N VAL A 11 26.66 -105.35 51.57
CA VAL A 11 26.92 -104.44 50.50
C VAL A 11 25.59 -104.00 49.84
N PHE A 12 24.62 -104.92 49.65
CA PHE A 12 23.31 -104.58 49.08
C PHE A 12 22.48 -103.72 50.02
N VAL A 13 22.52 -103.97 51.33
CA VAL A 13 21.87 -103.12 52.35
C VAL A 13 22.53 -101.75 52.41
N LEU A 14 23.88 -101.69 52.31
CA LEU A 14 24.60 -100.39 52.26
C LEU A 14 24.29 -99.59 51.03
N LEU A 15 24.15 -100.27 49.87
CA LEU A 15 23.74 -99.62 48.62
C LEU A 15 22.29 -99.10 48.66
N ILE A 16 21.38 -99.85 49.33
CA ILE A 16 19.99 -99.41 49.54
C ILE A 16 19.94 -98.19 50.49
N ILE A 17 20.76 -98.22 51.57
CA ILE A 17 20.84 -97.11 52.54
C ILE A 17 21.49 -95.85 51.86
N LEU A 18 22.56 -96.06 51.08
CA LEU A 18 23.21 -94.95 50.33
C LEU A 18 22.31 -94.38 49.23
N SER A 19 21.62 -95.29 48.51
CA SER A 19 20.65 -94.83 47.48
C SER A 19 19.39 -94.17 48.09
N GLY A 20 18.91 -94.77 49.25
CA GLY A 20 17.82 -94.16 50.01
C GLY A 20 18.22 -92.79 50.62
N GLY A 21 19.47 -92.73 51.18
CA GLY A 21 20.01 -91.47 51.68
C GLY A 21 20.21 -90.42 50.59
N PHE A 22 20.69 -90.87 49.41
CA PHE A 22 20.81 -89.97 48.26
C PHE A 22 19.43 -89.48 47.72
N LEU A 23 18.47 -90.42 47.70
CA LEU A 23 17.10 -90.03 47.32
C LEU A 23 16.47 -89.02 48.32
N LEU A 24 16.66 -89.29 49.64
CA LEU A 24 16.18 -88.42 50.70
C LEU A 24 16.86 -87.03 50.68
N THR A 25 18.17 -86.96 50.41
CA THR A 25 18.87 -85.67 50.24
C THR A 25 18.43 -84.95 48.99
N GLN A 26 18.10 -85.65 47.93
CA GLN A 26 17.50 -85.04 46.70
C GLN A 26 16.06 -84.60 46.94
N MET A 27 15.32 -85.29 47.82
CA MET A 27 13.94 -84.90 48.15
C MET A 27 13.86 -83.67 49.04
N ASN A 28 14.89 -83.34 49.83
CA ASN A 28 14.95 -82.20 50.74
C ASN A 28 15.80 -81.01 50.18
N ALA A 29 16.35 -81.11 48.98
CA ALA A 29 17.10 -80.00 48.38
C ALA A 29 16.16 -78.88 47.94
N THR A 30 16.53 -77.65 48.30
CA THR A 30 15.80 -76.41 47.88
C THR A 30 15.78 -76.33 46.37
N ARG A 31 14.58 -76.31 45.77
CA ARG A 31 14.34 -76.15 44.35
C ARG A 31 14.02 -74.69 44.10
N GLN A 32 14.43 -74.19 42.97
CA GLN A 32 14.20 -72.80 42.58
C GLN A 32 13.55 -72.71 41.18
N LEU A 33 12.67 -71.76 41.03
CA LEU A 33 12.15 -71.26 39.73
C LEU A 33 12.82 -69.94 39.43
N THR A 34 13.44 -69.87 38.28
CA THR A 34 14.10 -68.63 37.78
C THR A 34 13.51 -68.22 36.43
N GLY A 35 13.60 -67.00 36.10
CA GLY A 35 13.15 -66.48 34.81
C GLY A 35 13.29 -64.97 34.68
N VAL A 36 12.84 -64.46 33.58
CA VAL A 36 12.83 -63.02 33.26
C VAL A 36 11.41 -62.61 32.94
N VAL A 37 10.98 -61.52 33.53
CA VAL A 37 9.72 -60.87 33.18
C VAL A 37 10.04 -59.75 32.22
N ARG A 38 9.35 -59.72 31.07
CA ARG A 38 9.54 -58.74 30.01
C ARG A 38 8.22 -58.08 29.60
N ASP A 39 8.33 -56.91 29.01
CA ASP A 39 7.22 -56.29 28.27
C ASP A 39 6.97 -57.07 26.98
N SER A 40 5.74 -57.46 26.71
CA SER A 40 5.38 -58.31 25.54
C SER A 40 5.57 -57.60 24.19
N GLU A 41 5.57 -56.29 24.17
CA GLU A 41 5.68 -55.51 22.95
C GLU A 41 7.12 -55.04 22.67
N THR A 42 7.82 -54.57 23.69
CA THR A 42 9.17 -54.01 23.57
C THR A 42 10.28 -55.01 23.86
N GLN A 43 9.94 -56.17 24.49
CA GLN A 43 10.86 -57.19 25.02
C GLN A 43 11.84 -56.63 26.04
N SER A 44 11.58 -55.47 26.59
CA SER A 44 12.38 -54.87 27.66
C SER A 44 12.15 -55.61 28.99
N PRO A 45 13.19 -55.82 29.78
CA PRO A 45 13.03 -56.41 31.09
C PRO A 45 12.23 -55.52 32.04
N LEU A 46 11.36 -56.08 32.83
CA LEU A 46 10.48 -55.40 33.77
C LEU A 46 10.95 -55.54 35.20
N GLU A 47 11.49 -54.48 35.77
CA GLU A 47 11.83 -54.35 37.19
C GLU A 47 10.57 -54.16 38.05
N GLY A 48 10.56 -54.70 39.23
CA GLY A 48 9.49 -54.51 40.21
C GLY A 48 8.22 -55.34 39.96
N ALA A 49 8.26 -56.29 39.02
CA ALA A 49 7.17 -57.25 38.85
C ALA A 49 7.17 -58.26 39.99
N THR A 50 5.99 -58.44 40.59
CA THR A 50 5.80 -59.42 41.66
C THR A 50 5.43 -60.78 41.05
N VAL A 51 6.27 -61.83 41.32
CA VAL A 51 6.03 -63.21 40.92
C VAL A 51 5.59 -63.98 42.17
N LEU A 52 4.37 -64.50 42.17
CA LEU A 52 3.75 -65.23 43.25
C LEU A 52 3.73 -66.73 42.93
N VAL A 53 4.14 -67.56 43.87
CA VAL A 53 4.12 -69.02 43.78
C VAL A 53 3.52 -69.57 45.06
N GLY A 54 2.25 -69.94 45.06
CA GLY A 54 1.55 -70.34 46.26
C GLY A 54 1.44 -69.24 47.31
N SER A 55 2.15 -69.36 48.44
CA SER A 55 2.22 -68.34 49.50
C SER A 55 3.47 -67.44 49.42
N ASP A 56 4.42 -67.83 48.60
CA ASP A 56 5.71 -67.12 48.47
C ASP A 56 5.66 -66.14 47.32
N ASP A 57 6.32 -64.98 47.44
CA ASP A 57 6.48 -63.96 46.43
C ASP A 57 7.91 -63.46 46.31
N VAL A 58 8.24 -62.95 45.11
CA VAL A 58 9.52 -62.29 44.84
C VAL A 58 9.30 -61.17 43.84
N VAL A 59 10.10 -60.11 43.96
CA VAL A 59 10.09 -58.98 43.06
C VAL A 59 11.27 -59.06 42.08
N THR A 60 11.05 -58.78 40.79
CA THR A 60 12.09 -58.78 39.75
C THR A 60 13.09 -57.66 39.97
N ASN A 61 14.37 -57.91 39.63
CA ASN A 61 15.44 -56.92 39.66
C ASN A 61 15.41 -56.00 38.41
N ASP A 62 16.44 -55.14 38.31
CA ASP A 62 16.64 -54.19 37.18
C ASP A 62 16.79 -54.87 35.80
N ARG A 63 17.07 -56.17 35.75
CA ARG A 63 17.14 -56.99 34.54
C ARG A 63 15.88 -57.81 34.31
N GLY A 64 14.83 -57.58 35.11
CA GLY A 64 13.59 -58.34 35.04
C GLY A 64 13.74 -59.79 35.60
N GLU A 65 14.89 -60.15 36.22
CA GLU A 65 15.18 -61.52 36.69
C GLU A 65 14.54 -61.77 38.05
N TYR A 66 14.03 -62.97 38.20
CA TYR A 66 13.52 -63.48 39.49
C TYR A 66 14.06 -64.85 39.82
N SER A 67 14.09 -65.14 41.10
CA SER A 67 14.40 -66.47 41.62
C SER A 67 13.61 -66.73 42.93
N ILE A 68 12.74 -67.73 42.90
CA ILE A 68 11.82 -68.04 44.01
C ILE A 68 11.86 -69.52 44.37
N PRO A 69 11.72 -69.89 45.63
CA PRO A 69 11.57 -71.34 46.04
C PRO A 69 10.38 -71.96 45.29
N PHE A 70 10.62 -73.18 44.74
CA PHE A 70 9.61 -73.86 43.94
C PHE A 70 9.27 -75.24 44.51
N PRO A 71 8.21 -75.36 45.31
CA PRO A 71 7.79 -76.67 45.92
C PRO A 71 7.42 -77.72 44.86
N ARG A 72 7.37 -78.96 45.25
CA ARG A 72 6.94 -80.06 44.37
C ARG A 72 5.43 -79.94 44.06
N GLY A 73 5.09 -80.18 42.82
CA GLY A 73 3.72 -80.19 42.38
C GLY A 73 3.47 -79.31 41.10
N THR A 74 2.30 -79.31 40.69
CA THR A 74 1.82 -78.30 39.67
C THR A 74 1.32 -77.11 40.43
N LEU A 75 1.97 -75.95 40.24
CA LEU A 75 1.65 -74.71 40.94
C LEU A 75 1.19 -73.67 39.96
N LEU A 76 0.24 -72.85 40.39
CA LEU A 76 -0.19 -71.66 39.67
C LEU A 76 0.79 -70.52 40.02
N LEU A 77 1.42 -69.99 39.02
CA LEU A 77 2.22 -68.79 39.12
C LEU A 77 1.36 -67.57 38.65
N LYS A 78 1.45 -66.52 39.43
CA LYS A 78 0.82 -65.21 39.05
C LYS A 78 1.91 -64.18 39.02
N VAL A 79 1.92 -63.37 37.92
CA VAL A 79 2.84 -62.25 37.77
C VAL A 79 2.04 -60.97 37.65
N GLU A 80 2.36 -60.02 38.51
CA GLU A 80 1.68 -58.70 38.57
C GLU A 80 2.68 -57.55 38.51
N LEU A 81 2.36 -56.52 37.76
CA LEU A 81 3.09 -55.27 37.75
C LEU A 81 2.11 -54.14 37.45
N ASP A 82 2.21 -53.04 38.19
CA ASP A 82 1.41 -51.83 37.92
C ASP A 82 1.69 -51.31 36.53
N GLY A 83 0.62 -51.13 35.75
CA GLY A 83 0.70 -50.73 34.36
C GLY A 83 0.62 -51.90 33.36
N TYR A 84 0.52 -53.12 33.85
CA TYR A 84 0.41 -54.33 33.04
C TYR A 84 -0.79 -55.17 33.45
N LEU A 85 -1.27 -55.99 32.54
CA LEU A 85 -2.29 -56.99 32.83
C LEU A 85 -1.65 -58.16 33.61
N PRO A 86 -2.25 -58.63 34.74
CA PRO A 86 -1.72 -59.78 35.47
C PRO A 86 -1.78 -61.04 34.61
N THR A 87 -0.76 -61.84 34.68
CA THR A 87 -0.66 -63.11 33.95
C THR A 87 -0.60 -64.28 34.97
N GLU A 88 -1.39 -65.30 34.67
CA GLU A 88 -1.39 -66.58 35.51
C GLU A 88 -1.07 -67.73 34.59
N GLU A 89 -0.14 -68.64 35.08
CA GLU A 89 0.24 -69.82 34.32
C GLU A 89 0.58 -70.95 35.25
N GLN A 90 0.18 -72.18 34.90
CA GLN A 90 0.55 -73.39 35.64
C GLN A 90 1.94 -73.89 35.26
N VAL A 91 2.81 -74.09 36.21
CA VAL A 91 4.15 -74.65 35.99
C VAL A 91 4.25 -75.97 36.73
N ASN A 92 4.69 -77.00 36.00
CA ASN A 92 4.83 -78.37 36.56
C ASN A 92 6.21 -78.59 37.12
N GLY A 93 6.30 -78.79 38.46
CA GLY A 93 7.50 -79.09 39.23
C GLY A 93 7.60 -80.52 39.75
N THR A 94 7.02 -81.52 39.05
CA THR A 94 6.96 -82.89 39.49
C THR A 94 8.25 -83.70 39.21
N ASP A 95 9.16 -83.18 38.36
CA ASP A 95 10.43 -83.83 38.07
C ASP A 95 11.29 -83.95 39.32
N LEU A 96 11.76 -85.17 39.58
CA LEU A 96 12.51 -85.53 40.81
C LEU A 96 13.96 -85.08 40.83
N PHE A 97 14.51 -84.81 39.63
CA PHE A 97 15.97 -84.57 39.48
C PHE A 97 16.28 -83.11 39.12
N THR A 98 15.31 -82.35 38.58
CA THR A 98 15.50 -80.94 38.22
C THR A 98 15.44 -80.07 39.49
N ARG A 99 16.48 -79.26 39.71
CA ARG A 99 16.59 -78.33 40.84
C ARG A 99 16.29 -76.88 40.47
N VAL A 100 16.56 -76.51 39.25
CA VAL A 100 16.29 -75.16 38.74
C VAL A 100 15.34 -75.29 37.55
N PHE A 101 14.19 -74.72 37.68
CA PHE A 101 13.19 -74.58 36.61
C PHE A 101 13.32 -73.20 36.03
N ALA A 102 13.25 -73.08 34.70
CA ALA A 102 13.26 -71.77 34.00
C ALA A 102 11.88 -71.46 33.43
N LYS A 103 11.35 -70.27 33.68
CA LYS A 103 10.12 -69.79 33.14
C LYS A 103 10.18 -68.28 32.97
N ASP A 104 10.09 -67.80 31.73
CA ASP A 104 9.97 -66.40 31.42
C ASP A 104 8.48 -65.99 31.24
N PHE A 105 8.19 -64.73 31.53
CA PHE A 105 6.85 -64.15 31.38
C PHE A 105 6.91 -62.87 30.52
N ASP A 106 6.01 -62.77 29.56
CA ASP A 106 5.78 -61.56 28.78
C ASP A 106 4.46 -60.87 29.23
N LEU A 107 4.58 -59.77 29.97
CA LEU A 107 3.41 -59.03 30.45
C LEU A 107 2.87 -58.10 29.38
N ILE A 108 1.58 -58.09 29.18
CA ILE A 108 0.88 -57.20 28.26
C ILE A 108 0.65 -55.87 28.97
N PRO A 109 1.17 -54.73 28.42
CA PRO A 109 0.91 -53.41 28.99
C PRO A 109 -0.57 -53.08 28.97
N ASN A 110 -1.09 -52.45 30.02
CA ASN A 110 -2.46 -51.95 30.02
C ASN A 110 -2.61 -50.87 28.93
N GLN A 111 -3.81 -50.74 28.37
CA GLN A 111 -4.14 -49.70 27.44
C GLN A 111 -5.19 -48.76 28.05
N VAL A 112 -4.78 -47.51 28.29
CA VAL A 112 -5.66 -46.45 28.78
C VAL A 112 -6.11 -45.61 27.60
N ALA A 113 -7.41 -45.48 27.39
CA ALA A 113 -8.02 -44.61 26.38
C ALA A 113 -8.95 -43.63 27.05
N GLY A 114 -9.12 -42.46 26.43
CA GLY A 114 -10.03 -41.43 26.93
C GLY A 114 -10.19 -40.26 26.01
N TYR A 115 -10.95 -39.29 26.46
CA TYR A 115 -11.18 -38.04 25.77
C TYR A 115 -10.79 -36.87 26.65
N VAL A 116 -10.28 -35.81 26.02
CA VAL A 116 -10.19 -34.50 26.65
C VAL A 116 -11.49 -33.78 26.39
N LEU A 117 -12.15 -33.30 27.42
CA LEU A 117 -13.49 -32.77 27.37
C LEU A 117 -13.55 -31.33 27.92
N ASP A 118 -14.39 -30.49 27.35
CA ASP A 118 -14.83 -29.25 28.01
C ASP A 118 -15.78 -29.64 29.16
N ALA A 119 -15.41 -29.27 30.38
CA ALA A 119 -16.13 -29.67 31.58
C ALA A 119 -17.58 -29.09 31.68
N GLU A 120 -17.89 -28.02 30.95
CA GLU A 120 -19.22 -27.40 30.99
C GLU A 120 -20.15 -27.93 29.86
N THR A 121 -19.59 -28.36 28.73
CA THR A 121 -20.38 -28.78 27.55
C THR A 121 -20.25 -30.26 27.22
N ASN A 122 -19.31 -30.96 27.79
CA ASN A 122 -18.89 -32.35 27.47
C ASN A 122 -18.45 -32.54 26.00
N GLN A 123 -18.14 -31.46 25.29
CA GLN A 123 -17.57 -31.55 23.94
C GLN A 123 -16.11 -31.92 23.99
N THR A 124 -15.67 -32.75 23.03
CA THR A 124 -14.27 -33.15 22.93
C THR A 124 -13.37 -32.00 22.45
N LEU A 125 -12.12 -31.98 22.97
CA LEU A 125 -11.12 -30.95 22.67
C LEU A 125 -9.95 -31.57 21.91
N ALA A 126 -9.83 -31.26 20.63
CA ALA A 126 -8.79 -31.78 19.76
C ALA A 126 -7.44 -31.08 20.01
N GLY A 127 -6.36 -31.78 19.75
CA GLY A 127 -4.99 -31.23 19.76
C GLY A 127 -4.48 -30.80 21.13
N VAL A 128 -5.11 -31.23 22.22
CA VAL A 128 -4.70 -30.89 23.58
C VAL A 128 -3.50 -31.73 23.97
N PRO A 129 -2.37 -31.12 24.41
CA PRO A 129 -1.25 -31.84 24.98
C PRO A 129 -1.56 -32.32 26.41
N LEU A 130 -1.26 -33.58 26.69
CA LEU A 130 -1.37 -34.18 28.02
C LEU A 130 -0.01 -34.74 28.42
N ARG A 131 0.30 -34.66 29.73
CA ARG A 131 1.51 -35.26 30.30
C ARG A 131 1.14 -36.26 31.38
N PHE A 132 1.44 -37.52 31.11
CA PHE A 132 1.29 -38.65 32.05
C PHE A 132 2.64 -38.93 32.71
N GLY A 133 2.83 -38.46 33.94
CA GLY A 133 4.13 -38.54 34.61
C GLY A 133 5.21 -37.78 33.84
N ASP A 134 6.13 -38.52 33.21
CA ASP A 134 7.22 -38.00 32.37
C ASP A 134 6.96 -38.10 30.86
N ARG A 135 5.84 -38.70 30.44
CA ARG A 135 5.49 -38.93 29.03
C ARG A 135 4.47 -37.93 28.50
N ASP A 136 4.81 -37.30 27.38
CA ASP A 136 3.93 -36.37 26.69
C ASP A 136 3.18 -37.05 25.55
N ILE A 137 1.87 -36.84 25.45
CA ILE A 137 1.00 -37.27 24.36
C ILE A 137 0.10 -36.12 23.94
N THR A 138 -0.55 -36.26 22.79
CA THR A 138 -1.50 -35.24 22.27
C THR A 138 -2.80 -35.92 21.87
N ALA A 139 -3.92 -35.35 22.30
CA ALA A 139 -5.24 -35.79 21.82
C ALA A 139 -5.39 -35.54 20.31
N ASN A 140 -5.95 -36.51 19.62
CA ASN A 140 -6.16 -36.45 18.16
C ASN A 140 -7.26 -35.43 17.77
N GLU A 141 -7.59 -35.38 16.49
CA GLU A 141 -8.63 -34.47 15.94
C GLU A 141 -10.03 -34.69 16.54
N MET A 142 -10.30 -35.84 17.09
CA MET A 142 -11.56 -36.16 17.80
C MET A 142 -11.46 -35.92 19.31
N GLY A 143 -10.35 -35.38 19.81
CA GLY A 143 -10.10 -35.19 21.22
C GLY A 143 -9.78 -36.47 21.99
N ALA A 144 -9.58 -37.61 21.31
CA ALA A 144 -9.26 -38.89 21.91
C ALA A 144 -7.75 -39.05 22.09
N PHE A 145 -7.37 -39.77 23.13
CA PHE A 145 -5.99 -40.21 23.35
C PHE A 145 -5.92 -41.67 23.77
N THR A 146 -4.76 -42.26 23.56
CA THR A 146 -4.43 -43.61 24.03
C THR A 146 -3.00 -43.61 24.53
N ILE A 147 -2.79 -44.26 25.69
CA ILE A 147 -1.46 -44.45 26.28
C ILE A 147 -1.39 -45.83 26.89
N ARG A 148 -0.18 -46.45 26.93
CA ARG A 148 0.04 -47.81 27.45
C ARG A 148 1.01 -47.79 28.61
N ALA A 149 1.00 -48.87 29.38
CA ALA A 149 1.86 -49.08 30.53
C ALA A 149 1.83 -47.91 31.52
N VAL A 150 0.62 -47.50 31.95
CA VAL A 150 0.41 -46.42 32.91
C VAL A 150 0.14 -47.01 34.30
N LYS A 151 0.94 -46.61 35.27
CA LYS A 151 0.77 -47.04 36.70
C LYS A 151 -0.40 -46.26 37.33
N LYS A 152 -1.15 -46.95 38.18
CA LYS A 152 -2.13 -46.29 39.04
C LYS A 152 -1.44 -45.21 39.89
N GLY A 153 -2.09 -44.07 40.06
CA GLY A 153 -1.50 -42.94 40.79
C GLY A 153 -0.63 -42.02 39.95
N THR A 154 -0.37 -42.32 38.66
CA THR A 154 0.38 -41.42 37.76
C THR A 154 -0.29 -40.09 37.66
N PRO A 155 0.41 -38.94 37.90
CA PRO A 155 -0.15 -37.62 37.70
C PRO A 155 -0.35 -37.32 36.21
N VAL A 156 -1.51 -36.75 35.85
CA VAL A 156 -1.86 -36.32 34.50
C VAL A 156 -2.05 -34.83 34.51
N SER A 157 -1.12 -34.10 33.90
CA SER A 157 -1.18 -32.64 33.82
C SER A 157 -1.54 -32.17 32.41
N VAL A 158 -2.39 -31.14 32.34
CA VAL A 158 -2.80 -30.51 31.09
C VAL A 158 -2.72 -29.01 31.27
N GLN A 159 -2.04 -28.35 30.32
CA GLN A 159 -1.99 -26.92 30.25
C GLN A 159 -2.27 -26.46 28.80
N VAL A 160 -3.42 -25.86 28.56
CA VAL A 160 -3.83 -25.39 27.25
C VAL A 160 -4.54 -24.03 27.37
N VAL A 161 -4.26 -23.16 26.43
CA VAL A 161 -4.85 -21.82 26.41
C VAL A 161 -6.38 -21.90 26.23
N GLY A 162 -7.10 -21.06 26.95
CA GLY A 162 -8.56 -21.08 26.99
C GLY A 162 -9.17 -21.97 28.06
N TYR A 163 -8.34 -22.72 28.79
CA TYR A 163 -8.74 -23.59 29.90
C TYR A 163 -7.84 -23.36 31.10
N GLN A 164 -8.35 -23.69 32.29
CA GLN A 164 -7.56 -23.69 33.52
C GLN A 164 -6.60 -24.85 33.49
N PRO A 165 -5.34 -24.71 34.00
CA PRO A 165 -4.45 -25.82 34.16
C PRO A 165 -5.10 -26.91 35.04
N ALA A 166 -5.03 -28.16 34.59
CA ALA A 166 -5.58 -29.30 35.31
C ALA A 166 -4.47 -30.27 35.68
N VAL A 167 -4.54 -30.80 36.92
CA VAL A 167 -3.73 -31.92 37.37
C VAL A 167 -4.68 -32.95 37.96
N LEU A 168 -4.73 -34.11 37.32
CA LEU A 168 -5.54 -35.26 37.75
C LEU A 168 -4.58 -36.40 38.16
N THR A 169 -5.13 -37.40 38.84
CA THR A 169 -4.39 -38.62 39.16
C THR A 169 -5.06 -39.80 38.46
N PHE A 170 -4.29 -40.57 37.71
CA PHE A 170 -4.81 -41.75 37.04
C PHE A 170 -5.31 -42.78 38.06
N ASP A 171 -6.59 -43.17 37.94
CA ASP A 171 -7.28 -44.03 38.90
C ASP A 171 -7.03 -45.56 38.71
N GLY A 172 -6.39 -45.92 37.59
CA GLY A 172 -6.13 -47.31 37.20
C GLY A 172 -7.14 -47.90 36.24
N GLU A 173 -8.18 -47.13 35.85
CA GLU A 173 -9.22 -47.61 34.94
C GLU A 173 -8.82 -47.43 33.47
N ASN A 174 -9.17 -48.39 32.62
CA ASN A 174 -8.85 -48.35 31.19
C ASN A 174 -9.55 -47.18 30.43
N ASN A 175 -10.57 -46.57 30.99
CA ASN A 175 -11.34 -45.46 30.47
C ASN A 175 -11.11 -44.23 31.35
N PHE A 176 -10.29 -43.29 30.88
CA PHE A 176 -9.87 -42.13 31.67
C PHE A 176 -10.14 -40.83 30.90
N ASN A 177 -11.22 -40.12 31.20
CA ASN A 177 -11.52 -38.83 30.60
C ASN A 177 -10.90 -37.68 31.39
N VAL A 178 -10.49 -36.63 30.65
CA VAL A 178 -9.85 -35.44 31.22
C VAL A 178 -10.74 -34.20 30.99
N PRO A 179 -11.57 -33.84 31.99
CA PRO A 179 -12.40 -32.63 31.91
C PRO A 179 -11.57 -31.39 32.18
N LEU A 180 -11.66 -30.38 31.29
CA LEU A 180 -10.99 -29.08 31.42
C LEU A 180 -12.02 -27.96 31.64
N ILE A 181 -11.77 -27.10 32.62
CA ILE A 181 -12.61 -25.97 32.96
C ILE A 181 -12.25 -24.77 32.05
N PRO A 182 -13.21 -24.22 31.26
CA PRO A 182 -12.94 -23.07 30.45
C PRO A 182 -12.48 -21.85 31.25
N SER A 183 -11.44 -21.15 30.76
CA SER A 183 -11.01 -19.87 31.27
C SER A 183 -11.40 -18.73 30.33
N VAL A 184 -11.29 -17.49 30.82
CA VAL A 184 -11.54 -16.28 30.04
C VAL A 184 -10.26 -15.83 29.35
N ILE A 185 -10.34 -15.56 28.03
CA ILE A 185 -9.29 -14.90 27.27
C ILE A 185 -9.68 -13.44 27.11
N THR A 186 -8.82 -12.54 27.57
CA THR A 186 -9.00 -11.10 27.38
C THR A 186 -8.26 -10.66 26.13
N VAL A 187 -8.99 -10.15 25.15
CA VAL A 187 -8.41 -9.53 23.94
C VAL A 187 -8.47 -8.02 24.10
N THR A 188 -7.32 -7.36 23.97
CA THR A 188 -7.20 -5.91 23.99
C THR A 188 -6.74 -5.43 22.63
N VAL A 189 -7.50 -4.52 22.01
CA VAL A 189 -7.17 -3.91 20.72
C VAL A 189 -6.82 -2.45 20.94
N VAL A 190 -5.66 -2.05 20.42
CA VAL A 190 -5.14 -0.67 20.51
C VAL A 190 -4.67 -0.22 19.13
N ASP A 191 -4.50 1.10 18.97
CA ASP A 191 -3.77 1.64 17.83
C ASP A 191 -2.24 1.61 18.06
N LEU A 192 -1.47 2.12 17.09
CA LEU A 192 0.00 2.19 17.21
C LEU A 192 0.47 3.16 18.30
N ALA A 193 -0.36 4.09 18.73
CA ALA A 193 -0.08 5.00 19.86
C ALA A 193 -0.49 4.40 21.21
N GLY A 194 -1.05 3.17 21.21
CA GLY A 194 -1.51 2.48 22.40
C GLY A 194 -2.90 2.89 22.87
N GLN A 195 -3.64 3.72 22.08
CA GLN A 195 -5.00 4.10 22.41
C GLN A 195 -5.98 2.97 22.13
N PRO A 196 -7.02 2.79 22.98
CA PRO A 196 -7.99 1.73 22.79
C PRO A 196 -8.81 1.91 21.50
N VAL A 197 -8.96 0.84 20.73
CA VAL A 197 -9.82 0.82 19.54
C VAL A 197 -11.18 0.21 19.93
N ARG A 198 -12.17 1.06 20.10
CA ARG A 198 -13.56 0.66 20.41
C ARG A 198 -14.26 0.09 19.19
N ASN A 199 -15.25 -0.76 19.41
CA ASN A 199 -16.06 -1.38 18.35
C ASN A 199 -15.23 -2.12 17.30
N ALA A 200 -13.99 -2.50 17.61
CA ALA A 200 -13.21 -3.37 16.74
C ALA A 200 -13.87 -4.75 16.72
N ARG A 201 -14.14 -5.25 15.52
CA ARG A 201 -14.70 -6.58 15.30
C ARG A 201 -13.61 -7.62 15.50
N ILE A 202 -13.81 -8.48 16.46
CA ILE A 202 -12.94 -9.62 16.76
C ILE A 202 -13.53 -10.88 16.16
N ARG A 203 -12.70 -11.68 15.50
CA ARG A 203 -13.04 -13.01 15.03
C ARG A 203 -12.03 -14.00 15.57
N ALA A 204 -12.52 -15.05 16.24
CA ALA A 204 -11.72 -16.11 16.86
C ALA A 204 -12.40 -17.46 16.56
N GLY A 205 -11.92 -18.17 15.53
CA GLY A 205 -12.61 -19.34 15.00
C GLY A 205 -14.05 -19.00 14.58
N ASP A 206 -15.03 -19.67 15.20
CA ASP A 206 -16.45 -19.46 14.93
C ASP A 206 -17.05 -18.29 15.74
N GLN A 207 -16.33 -17.76 16.71
CA GLN A 207 -16.79 -16.68 17.56
C GLN A 207 -16.54 -15.30 16.92
N THR A 208 -17.53 -14.42 17.07
CA THR A 208 -17.41 -13.00 16.68
C THR A 208 -17.89 -12.12 17.82
N ALA A 209 -17.12 -11.10 18.16
CA ALA A 209 -17.47 -10.13 19.21
C ALA A 209 -16.93 -8.74 18.83
N SER A 210 -17.28 -7.72 19.60
CA SER A 210 -16.77 -6.35 19.43
C SER A 210 -16.14 -5.84 20.72
N THR A 211 -15.08 -5.04 20.58
CA THR A 211 -14.42 -4.42 21.73
C THR A 211 -15.29 -3.34 22.36
N ASP A 212 -15.20 -3.23 23.67
CA ASP A 212 -15.78 -2.17 24.48
C ASP A 212 -15.08 -0.80 24.29
N PRO A 213 -15.50 0.28 24.98
CA PRO A 213 -14.83 1.60 24.92
C PRO A 213 -13.37 1.59 25.38
N GLN A 214 -12.95 0.60 26.17
CA GLN A 214 -11.57 0.40 26.61
C GLN A 214 -10.77 -0.48 25.66
N GLY A 215 -11.34 -0.82 24.50
CA GLY A 215 -10.71 -1.68 23.49
C GLY A 215 -10.63 -3.15 23.88
N ARG A 216 -11.44 -3.63 24.82
CA ARG A 216 -11.37 -4.99 25.38
C ARG A 216 -12.58 -5.83 24.97
N VAL A 217 -12.36 -7.14 24.84
CA VAL A 217 -13.41 -8.14 24.72
C VAL A 217 -12.98 -9.41 25.44
N LEU A 218 -13.95 -10.10 26.03
CA LEU A 218 -13.76 -11.36 26.74
C LEU A 218 -14.27 -12.50 25.88
N LEU A 219 -13.41 -13.49 25.60
CA LEU A 219 -13.75 -14.71 24.87
C LEU A 219 -13.66 -15.90 25.82
N ARG A 220 -14.50 -16.92 25.63
CA ARG A 220 -14.46 -18.18 26.39
C ARG A 220 -14.48 -19.36 25.44
N ARG A 221 -14.01 -20.50 25.89
CA ARG A 221 -14.02 -21.78 25.15
C ARG A 221 -13.37 -21.65 23.77
N LEU A 222 -12.21 -21.00 23.72
CA LEU A 222 -11.44 -20.97 22.49
C LEU A 222 -10.78 -22.34 22.27
N LYS A 223 -10.98 -22.91 21.08
CA LYS A 223 -10.32 -24.17 20.70
C LYS A 223 -8.80 -23.98 20.67
N PRO A 224 -8.02 -24.98 21.12
CA PRO A 224 -6.56 -24.93 20.99
C PRO A 224 -6.13 -24.61 19.56
N GLY A 225 -5.08 -23.81 19.39
CA GLY A 225 -4.58 -23.41 18.08
C GLY A 225 -5.38 -22.32 17.36
N THR A 226 -6.46 -21.79 17.96
CA THR A 226 -7.25 -20.71 17.37
C THR A 226 -6.41 -19.46 17.19
N THR A 227 -6.55 -18.80 16.02
CA THR A 227 -6.03 -17.46 15.75
C THR A 227 -7.12 -16.42 16.03
N ILE A 228 -6.72 -15.22 16.43
CA ILE A 228 -7.65 -14.09 16.66
C ILE A 228 -7.33 -13.00 15.67
N SER A 229 -8.33 -12.51 14.94
CA SER A 229 -8.22 -11.34 14.08
C SER A 229 -9.07 -10.19 14.60
N ALA A 230 -8.58 -8.97 14.41
CA ALA A 230 -9.28 -7.73 14.71
C ALA A 230 -9.36 -6.84 13.48
N SER A 231 -10.50 -6.19 13.26
CA SER A 231 -10.71 -5.19 12.21
C SER A 231 -11.59 -4.06 12.72
N ALA A 232 -11.30 -2.83 12.30
CA ALA A 232 -12.10 -1.65 12.62
C ALA A 232 -12.10 -0.68 11.44
N SER A 233 -13.14 0.14 11.32
CA SER A 233 -13.19 1.21 10.31
C SER A 233 -12.06 2.22 10.55
N GLY A 234 -11.36 2.61 9.50
CA GLY A 234 -10.20 3.51 9.57
C GLY A 234 -8.90 2.85 10.02
N PHE A 235 -8.85 1.50 10.07
CA PHE A 235 -7.67 0.74 10.47
C PHE A 235 -7.42 -0.44 9.54
N ASP A 236 -6.17 -0.81 9.40
CA ASP A 236 -5.81 -2.11 8.83
C ASP A 236 -6.16 -3.23 9.80
N SER A 237 -6.58 -4.36 9.28
CA SER A 237 -6.81 -5.55 10.09
C SER A 237 -5.48 -6.15 10.60
N ALA A 238 -5.53 -6.72 11.79
CA ALA A 238 -4.41 -7.47 12.36
C ALA A 238 -4.88 -8.85 12.85
N SER A 239 -3.96 -9.81 12.88
CA SER A 239 -4.23 -11.15 13.42
C SER A 239 -3.05 -11.66 14.23
N THR A 240 -3.34 -12.54 15.19
CA THR A 240 -2.33 -13.33 15.92
C THR A 240 -1.93 -14.55 15.10
N GLY A 241 -0.81 -15.21 15.50
CA GLY A 241 -0.67 -16.66 15.31
C GLY A 241 -1.63 -17.43 16.24
N PRO A 242 -1.45 -18.74 16.40
CA PRO A 242 -2.16 -19.52 17.42
C PRO A 242 -2.00 -18.87 18.80
N VAL A 243 -3.11 -18.70 19.51
CA VAL A 243 -3.11 -18.04 20.82
C VAL A 243 -2.39 -18.90 21.85
N THR A 244 -1.41 -18.31 22.54
CA THR A 244 -0.57 -18.97 23.54
C THR A 244 -0.74 -18.39 24.95
N SER A 245 -1.60 -17.39 25.12
CA SER A 245 -1.84 -16.71 26.40
C SER A 245 -3.31 -16.32 26.56
N ASN A 246 -3.80 -16.30 27.79
CA ASN A 246 -5.13 -15.78 28.11
C ASN A 246 -5.22 -14.23 28.06
N GLN A 247 -4.10 -13.54 27.82
CA GLN A 247 -4.03 -12.11 27.56
C GLN A 247 -3.49 -11.91 26.13
N VAL A 248 -4.34 -11.38 25.24
CA VAL A 248 -4.01 -11.14 23.84
C VAL A 248 -4.08 -9.65 23.57
N ARG A 249 -3.01 -9.09 22.97
CA ARG A 249 -2.98 -7.71 22.52
C ARG A 249 -2.81 -7.65 21.01
N LEU A 250 -3.69 -6.91 20.34
CA LEU A 250 -3.61 -6.62 18.91
C LEU A 250 -3.46 -5.12 18.70
N SER A 251 -2.50 -4.73 17.86
CA SER A 251 -2.29 -3.34 17.49
C SER A 251 -2.75 -3.13 16.05
N LEU A 252 -3.71 -2.24 15.84
CA LEU A 252 -4.21 -1.87 14.51
C LEU A 252 -3.53 -0.60 14.03
N ARG A 253 -3.07 -0.59 12.79
CA ARG A 253 -2.52 0.61 12.16
C ARG A 253 -3.67 1.46 11.61
N PRO A 254 -3.77 2.76 11.98
CA PRO A 254 -4.68 3.67 11.28
C PRO A 254 -4.35 3.73 9.79
N ASN A 255 -5.34 3.57 8.94
CA ASN A 255 -5.21 3.69 7.49
C ASN A 255 -5.93 4.92 6.92
N ILE A 256 -6.27 5.85 7.77
CA ILE A 256 -6.73 7.19 7.41
C ILE A 256 -5.57 8.18 7.47
N LEU A 257 -5.64 9.23 6.65
CA LEU A 257 -4.71 10.35 6.70
C LEU A 257 -5.45 11.65 6.55
N GLU A 258 -5.30 12.51 7.52
CA GLU A 258 -5.86 13.86 7.54
C GLU A 258 -4.75 14.90 7.62
N GLY A 259 -5.06 16.13 7.28
CA GLY A 259 -4.15 17.24 7.48
C GLY A 259 -4.70 18.56 6.98
N ASN A 260 -3.93 19.61 7.20
CA ASN A 260 -4.24 20.95 6.69
C ASN A 260 -3.14 21.42 5.76
N VAL A 261 -3.57 22.08 4.68
CA VAL A 261 -2.69 22.79 3.76
C VAL A 261 -2.68 24.26 4.14
N LEU A 262 -1.49 24.78 4.41
CA LEU A 262 -1.28 26.14 4.89
C LEU A 262 -0.32 26.89 3.96
N ASP A 263 -0.51 28.18 3.82
CA ASP A 263 0.44 29.09 3.19
C ASP A 263 1.67 29.26 4.10
N ALA A 264 2.86 29.02 3.59
CA ALA A 264 4.08 29.06 4.38
C ALA A 264 4.47 30.46 4.88
N ALA A 265 4.07 31.51 4.13
CA ALA A 265 4.41 32.89 4.47
C ALA A 265 3.44 33.50 5.50
N THR A 266 2.14 33.14 5.39
CA THR A 266 1.09 33.76 6.20
C THR A 266 0.49 32.85 7.26
N GLY A 267 0.69 31.54 7.16
CA GLY A 267 0.06 30.53 8.00
C GLY A 267 -1.44 30.34 7.73
N LYS A 268 -2.01 31.03 6.75
CA LYS A 268 -3.43 30.91 6.41
C LYS A 268 -3.74 29.60 5.67
N PRO A 269 -4.97 29.07 5.80
CA PRO A 269 -5.40 27.91 5.03
C PRO A 269 -5.35 28.16 3.52
N VAL A 270 -4.92 27.13 2.76
CA VAL A 270 -4.99 27.12 1.29
C VAL A 270 -6.10 26.16 0.88
N SER A 271 -7.21 26.71 0.43
CA SER A 271 -8.37 25.96 -0.07
C SER A 271 -8.16 25.48 -1.50
N ASN A 272 -8.96 24.48 -1.91
CA ASN A 272 -8.94 23.91 -3.27
C ASN A 272 -7.56 23.39 -3.72
N THR A 273 -6.65 23.12 -2.79
CA THR A 273 -5.40 22.42 -3.10
C THR A 273 -5.75 21.00 -3.52
N LEU A 274 -5.29 20.59 -4.71
CA LEU A 274 -5.40 19.20 -5.13
C LEU A 274 -4.31 18.40 -4.44
N VAL A 275 -4.73 17.37 -3.71
CA VAL A 275 -3.83 16.44 -3.01
C VAL A 275 -3.94 15.09 -3.68
N TYR A 276 -2.83 14.57 -4.15
CA TYR A 276 -2.73 13.31 -4.89
C TYR A 276 -2.15 12.22 -3.98
N LEU A 277 -2.82 11.07 -3.94
CA LEU A 277 -2.33 9.82 -3.39
C LEU A 277 -2.48 8.73 -4.46
N GLY A 278 -1.43 8.47 -5.21
CA GLY A 278 -1.51 7.65 -6.42
C GLY A 278 -2.59 8.21 -7.37
N ASN A 279 -3.58 7.40 -7.70
CA ASN A 279 -4.70 7.80 -8.58
C ASN A 279 -5.86 8.48 -7.84
N THR A 280 -5.83 8.54 -6.52
CA THR A 280 -6.86 9.22 -5.72
C THR A 280 -6.52 10.69 -5.56
N ILE A 281 -7.48 11.56 -5.88
CA ILE A 281 -7.31 13.01 -5.81
C ILE A 281 -8.43 13.59 -4.95
N VAL A 282 -8.06 14.33 -3.92
CA VAL A 282 -8.98 15.11 -3.09
C VAL A 282 -8.64 16.59 -3.17
N ALA A 283 -9.59 17.46 -2.89
CA ALA A 283 -9.36 18.90 -2.78
C ALA A 283 -9.46 19.31 -1.31
N SER A 284 -8.56 20.18 -0.85
CA SER A 284 -8.69 20.76 0.47
C SER A 284 -9.92 21.68 0.56
N ASP A 285 -10.58 21.69 1.70
CA ASP A 285 -11.76 22.52 1.97
C ASP A 285 -11.40 24.00 2.24
N ALA A 286 -12.38 24.80 2.62
CA ALA A 286 -12.20 26.24 2.94
C ALA A 286 -11.26 26.48 4.14
N LYS A 287 -11.04 25.46 5.00
CA LYS A 287 -10.10 25.49 6.12
C LYS A 287 -8.76 24.88 5.78
N GLY A 288 -8.53 24.52 4.51
CA GLY A 288 -7.34 23.83 4.05
C GLY A 288 -7.30 22.34 4.42
N ALA A 289 -8.37 21.78 5.02
CA ALA A 289 -8.38 20.39 5.45
C ALA A 289 -8.53 19.42 4.28
N TYR A 290 -7.82 18.29 4.35
CA TYR A 290 -7.93 17.17 3.43
C TYR A 290 -8.01 15.85 4.18
N HIS A 291 -8.58 14.82 3.55
CA HIS A 291 -8.76 13.50 4.13
C HIS A 291 -8.61 12.39 3.08
N PHE A 292 -7.93 11.31 3.45
CA PHE A 292 -7.83 10.07 2.67
C PHE A 292 -8.16 8.86 3.54
N ASP A 293 -8.89 7.91 2.96
CA ASP A 293 -9.08 6.57 3.50
C ASP A 293 -8.13 5.57 2.81
N ASN A 294 -7.90 4.42 3.46
CA ASN A 294 -7.11 3.30 2.94
C ASN A 294 -5.68 3.68 2.51
N VAL A 295 -5.04 4.54 3.28
CA VAL A 295 -3.69 5.01 3.00
C VAL A 295 -2.66 3.90 3.27
N PRO A 296 -1.79 3.54 2.30
CA PRO A 296 -0.71 2.57 2.51
C PRO A 296 0.26 2.99 3.62
N THR A 297 0.97 2.03 4.21
CA THR A 297 1.96 2.30 5.26
C THR A 297 3.06 3.26 4.81
N LYS A 298 3.46 3.17 3.55
CA LYS A 298 4.34 4.13 2.89
C LYS A 298 3.57 4.72 1.72
N ALA A 299 3.44 6.03 1.70
CA ALA A 299 2.72 6.76 0.68
C ALA A 299 3.42 8.08 0.37
N THR A 300 3.30 8.52 -0.87
CA THR A 300 3.76 9.83 -1.31
C THR A 300 2.55 10.68 -1.65
N LEU A 301 2.43 11.83 -1.03
CA LEU A 301 1.42 12.83 -1.34
C LEU A 301 2.03 13.93 -2.19
N THR A 302 1.32 14.36 -3.24
CA THR A 302 1.68 15.54 -4.02
C THR A 302 0.59 16.59 -3.86
N PHE A 303 0.99 17.80 -3.49
CA PHE A 303 0.12 18.96 -3.30
C PHE A 303 0.29 19.94 -4.46
N LYS A 304 -0.81 20.30 -5.11
CA LYS A 304 -0.87 21.22 -6.22
C LYS A 304 -1.89 22.32 -5.94
N ALA A 305 -1.42 23.57 -5.87
CA ALA A 305 -2.28 24.75 -5.74
C ALA A 305 -1.75 25.89 -6.62
N PRO A 306 -2.58 26.58 -7.42
CA PRO A 306 -2.14 27.72 -8.22
C PRO A 306 -1.57 28.85 -7.35
N GLY A 307 -0.40 29.37 -7.71
CA GLY A 307 0.34 30.38 -6.94
C GLY A 307 1.29 29.81 -5.89
N TYR A 308 1.47 28.47 -5.85
CA TYR A 308 2.38 27.79 -4.93
C TYR A 308 3.26 26.79 -5.69
N GLN A 309 4.43 26.47 -5.10
CA GLN A 309 5.25 25.36 -5.58
C GLN A 309 4.53 24.03 -5.35
N LYS A 310 4.53 23.19 -6.38
CA LYS A 310 4.10 21.81 -6.25
C LYS A 310 5.00 21.10 -5.21
N THR A 311 4.40 20.56 -4.19
CA THR A 311 5.13 20.00 -3.04
C THR A 311 4.82 18.53 -2.89
N THR A 312 5.86 17.71 -2.73
CA THR A 312 5.72 16.27 -2.51
C THR A 312 6.23 15.93 -1.12
N VAL A 313 5.46 15.13 -0.37
CA VAL A 313 5.78 14.67 0.99
C VAL A 313 5.58 13.17 1.11
N GLU A 314 6.51 12.51 1.76
CA GLU A 314 6.34 11.11 2.14
C GLU A 314 5.60 11.00 3.47
N VAL A 315 4.73 9.99 3.56
CA VAL A 315 3.98 9.62 4.75
C VAL A 315 4.30 8.17 5.10
N ALA A 316 4.81 7.95 6.31
CA ALA A 316 5.16 6.64 6.82
C ALA A 316 4.30 6.32 8.05
N GLY A 317 3.10 5.77 7.82
CA GLY A 317 2.22 5.29 8.89
C GLY A 317 1.58 6.37 9.77
N ALA A 318 1.77 7.66 9.46
CA ALA A 318 1.12 8.75 10.19
C ALA A 318 -0.35 8.88 9.78
N SER A 319 -1.24 9.14 10.73
CA SER A 319 -2.65 9.44 10.50
C SER A 319 -2.93 10.93 10.28
N ARG A 320 -1.94 11.80 10.52
CA ARG A 320 -2.04 13.24 10.32
C ARG A 320 -0.77 13.83 9.70
N ARG A 321 -0.94 14.70 8.70
CA ARG A 321 0.16 15.43 8.04
C ARG A 321 -0.30 16.82 7.61
N ASP A 322 0.12 17.84 8.33
CA ASP A 322 -0.05 19.24 7.90
C ASP A 322 1.10 19.64 6.98
N VAL A 323 0.78 20.40 5.91
CA VAL A 323 1.75 20.79 4.89
C VAL A 323 1.70 22.30 4.66
N LYS A 324 2.88 22.93 4.60
CA LYS A 324 3.04 24.35 4.28
C LYS A 324 3.51 24.49 2.85
N LEU A 325 2.70 25.12 2.01
CA LEU A 325 3.05 25.41 0.61
C LEU A 325 3.78 26.73 0.51
N GLN A 326 4.89 26.73 -0.22
CA GLN A 326 5.66 27.94 -0.50
C GLN A 326 4.98 28.73 -1.62
N PRO A 327 4.63 30.02 -1.41
CA PRO A 327 4.17 30.89 -2.49
C PRO A 327 5.19 30.93 -3.63
N PHE A 328 4.69 30.85 -4.87
CA PHE A 328 5.53 30.83 -6.04
C PHE A 328 5.00 31.77 -7.12
N ARG A 329 5.87 32.63 -7.62
CA ARG A 329 5.58 33.57 -8.72
C ARG A 329 6.50 33.25 -9.88
N VAL A 330 5.95 32.92 -11.02
CA VAL A 330 6.70 32.68 -12.24
C VAL A 330 7.32 33.97 -12.74
N LYS A 331 8.62 33.96 -13.00
CA LYS A 331 9.37 35.00 -13.71
C LYS A 331 10.06 34.31 -14.89
N GLY A 332 9.42 34.36 -16.07
CA GLY A 332 9.78 33.50 -17.19
C GLY A 332 10.14 34.22 -18.47
N ILE A 333 10.82 33.47 -19.35
CA ILE A 333 11.12 33.89 -20.74
C ILE A 333 10.62 32.84 -21.73
N HIS A 334 10.23 33.26 -22.91
CA HIS A 334 9.80 32.43 -24.03
C HIS A 334 10.98 31.87 -24.83
N ILE A 335 10.93 30.61 -25.16
CA ILE A 335 11.88 29.90 -26.03
C ILE A 335 11.10 29.40 -27.25
N PRO A 336 11.29 29.98 -28.44
CA PRO A 336 10.51 29.63 -29.62
C PRO A 336 10.86 28.27 -30.19
N PHE A 337 9.90 27.66 -30.88
CA PHE A 337 10.04 26.38 -31.55
C PHE A 337 11.20 26.36 -32.56
N GLY A 338 12.00 25.31 -32.53
CA GLY A 338 13.13 25.12 -33.47
C GLY A 338 14.35 25.97 -33.18
N MET A 339 14.45 26.61 -32.01
CA MET A 339 15.69 27.24 -31.54
C MET A 339 16.78 26.17 -31.43
N THR A 340 18.05 26.56 -31.75
CA THR A 340 19.16 25.62 -31.65
C THR A 340 19.42 25.18 -30.21
N PRO A 341 19.87 23.95 -29.97
CA PRO A 341 20.13 23.44 -28.62
C PRO A 341 21.07 24.35 -27.80
N GLU A 342 22.09 24.91 -28.44
CA GLU A 342 23.05 25.81 -27.79
C GLU A 342 22.36 27.04 -27.23
N ARG A 343 21.50 27.67 -28.03
CA ARG A 343 20.78 28.89 -27.62
C ARG A 343 19.73 28.60 -26.55
N VAL A 344 19.10 27.42 -26.58
CA VAL A 344 18.20 27.00 -25.49
C VAL A 344 18.97 26.89 -24.19
N ARG A 345 20.18 26.27 -24.22
CA ARG A 345 21.05 26.15 -23.05
C ARG A 345 21.51 27.52 -22.53
N GLU A 346 21.87 28.46 -23.44
CA GLU A 346 22.24 29.83 -23.06
C GLU A 346 21.09 30.55 -22.34
N ASN A 347 19.84 30.40 -22.81
CA ASN A 347 18.66 30.95 -22.14
C ASN A 347 18.43 30.33 -20.76
N ILE A 348 18.60 29.01 -20.62
CA ILE A 348 18.53 28.32 -19.31
C ILE A 348 19.63 28.84 -18.37
N ASP A 349 20.84 29.02 -18.87
CA ASP A 349 21.95 29.58 -18.09
C ASP A 349 21.73 31.03 -17.67
N MET A 350 20.99 31.81 -18.47
CA MET A 350 20.56 33.17 -18.10
C MET A 350 19.55 33.12 -16.94
N VAL A 351 18.58 32.20 -16.97
CA VAL A 351 17.63 32.00 -15.87
C VAL A 351 18.36 31.77 -14.56
N LYS A 352 19.41 30.96 -14.56
CA LYS A 352 20.23 30.66 -13.37
C LYS A 352 21.01 31.84 -12.80
N LYS A 353 21.25 32.88 -13.58
CA LYS A 353 22.09 34.02 -13.20
C LYS A 353 21.29 35.26 -12.86
N THR A 354 19.97 35.20 -13.00
CA THR A 354 19.07 36.34 -12.83
C THR A 354 17.88 36.00 -11.95
N GLU A 355 17.01 36.96 -11.68
CA GLU A 355 15.76 36.75 -10.93
C GLU A 355 14.76 35.79 -11.61
N LEU A 356 15.03 35.37 -12.84
CA LEU A 356 14.21 34.43 -13.57
C LEU A 356 14.19 33.07 -12.86
N ASN A 357 13.05 32.39 -12.92
CA ASN A 357 12.85 31.08 -12.32
C ASN A 357 12.05 30.12 -13.19
N ALA A 358 11.76 30.53 -14.42
CA ALA A 358 10.94 29.73 -15.35
C ALA A 358 11.37 29.92 -16.80
N ILE A 359 11.12 28.90 -17.62
CA ILE A 359 11.11 28.98 -19.07
C ILE A 359 9.75 28.57 -19.62
N VAL A 360 9.33 29.19 -20.73
CA VAL A 360 8.18 28.77 -21.53
C VAL A 360 8.71 28.34 -22.89
N ILE A 361 8.73 27.05 -23.14
CA ILE A 361 9.27 26.50 -24.40
C ILE A 361 8.13 26.04 -25.31
N ASP A 362 8.20 26.43 -26.59
CA ASP A 362 7.27 25.94 -27.62
C ASP A 362 7.58 24.46 -27.92
N VAL A 363 6.73 23.58 -27.45
CA VAL A 363 6.84 22.14 -27.75
C VAL A 363 6.07 21.77 -29.03
N LYS A 364 5.11 22.62 -29.44
CA LYS A 364 4.39 22.52 -30.71
C LYS A 364 4.46 23.86 -31.41
N ALA A 365 4.67 23.87 -32.72
CA ALA A 365 4.66 25.06 -33.55
C ALA A 365 3.25 25.40 -34.05
N GLU A 366 2.98 26.68 -34.35
CA GLU A 366 1.72 27.14 -34.96
C GLU A 366 1.44 26.51 -36.33
N LYS A 367 2.47 25.98 -36.99
CA LYS A 367 2.33 25.21 -38.24
C LYS A 367 2.06 23.73 -38.03
N GLY A 368 1.90 23.25 -36.79
CA GLY A 368 1.49 21.90 -36.44
C GLY A 368 2.63 20.91 -36.21
N ARG A 369 3.92 21.30 -36.29
CA ARG A 369 5.06 20.45 -35.93
C ARG A 369 5.16 20.30 -34.43
N VAL A 370 5.55 19.10 -33.97
CA VAL A 370 5.81 18.78 -32.54
C VAL A 370 7.29 18.41 -32.35
N GLY A 371 7.86 18.85 -31.21
CA GLY A 371 9.31 18.74 -30.91
C GLY A 371 9.75 17.39 -30.36
N TRP A 372 8.93 16.35 -30.45
CA TRP A 372 9.24 14.99 -29.97
C TRP A 372 8.66 13.92 -30.89
N ASP A 373 9.11 12.67 -30.73
CA ASP A 373 8.58 11.52 -31.45
C ASP A 373 7.25 11.07 -30.82
N SER A 374 6.16 11.71 -31.23
CA SER A 374 4.83 11.46 -30.69
C SER A 374 4.31 10.09 -31.09
N ALA A 375 3.76 9.34 -30.12
CA ALA A 375 3.06 8.08 -30.34
C ALA A 375 1.60 8.28 -30.79
N VAL A 376 1.06 9.51 -30.74
CA VAL A 376 -0.31 9.81 -31.14
C VAL A 376 -0.53 9.45 -32.63
N PRO A 377 -1.51 8.56 -32.96
CA PRO A 377 -1.69 8.08 -34.33
C PRO A 377 -1.87 9.20 -35.36
N LEU A 378 -2.69 10.21 -35.05
CA LEU A 378 -2.93 11.33 -35.93
C LEU A 378 -1.67 12.20 -36.13
N ALA A 379 -0.80 12.34 -35.11
CA ALA A 379 0.48 13.03 -35.27
C ALA A 379 1.41 12.31 -36.26
N LYS A 380 1.40 10.99 -36.24
CA LYS A 380 2.14 10.16 -37.20
C LYS A 380 1.54 10.24 -38.60
N GLU A 381 0.21 10.16 -38.71
CA GLU A 381 -0.53 10.27 -39.96
C GLU A 381 -0.20 11.57 -40.73
N ILE A 382 -0.18 12.68 -39.98
CA ILE A 382 0.12 13.99 -40.57
C ILE A 382 1.64 14.30 -40.60
N ASN A 383 2.49 13.38 -40.20
CA ASN A 383 3.94 13.56 -40.10
C ASN A 383 4.34 14.81 -39.28
N ALA A 384 3.73 14.98 -38.08
CA ALA A 384 3.95 16.11 -37.19
C ALA A 384 5.34 16.16 -36.51
N PRO A 385 5.99 15.03 -36.13
CA PRO A 385 7.27 15.06 -35.43
C PRO A 385 8.37 15.81 -36.19
N TYR A 386 9.12 16.65 -35.45
CA TYR A 386 10.27 17.42 -35.93
C TYR A 386 11.39 17.39 -34.89
N LEU A 387 12.37 16.52 -35.11
CA LEU A 387 13.40 16.16 -34.14
C LEU A 387 14.74 16.89 -34.33
N LYS A 388 14.73 18.04 -35.03
CA LYS A 388 15.95 18.85 -35.29
C LYS A 388 16.24 19.88 -34.18
N GLY A 389 15.32 20.08 -33.23
CA GLY A 389 15.49 20.98 -32.08
C GLY A 389 16.22 20.29 -30.92
N ILE A 390 16.21 20.94 -29.76
CA ILE A 390 16.68 20.33 -28.51
C ILE A 390 15.76 19.19 -28.10
N ASP A 391 16.33 18.14 -27.49
CA ASP A 391 15.56 17.09 -26.86
C ASP A 391 14.78 17.65 -25.66
N LEU A 392 13.46 17.48 -25.67
CA LEU A 392 12.60 17.98 -24.60
C LEU A 392 12.88 17.28 -23.26
N LEU A 393 13.33 16.03 -23.25
CA LEU A 393 13.80 15.34 -22.03
C LEU A 393 15.03 16.03 -21.44
N GLU A 394 16.01 16.45 -22.28
CA GLU A 394 17.16 17.25 -21.82
C GLU A 394 16.69 18.55 -21.15
N VAL A 395 15.72 19.24 -21.76
CA VAL A 395 15.18 20.49 -21.21
C VAL A 395 14.55 20.27 -19.84
N VAL A 396 13.67 19.28 -19.72
CA VAL A 396 12.97 18.98 -18.45
C VAL A 396 13.97 18.55 -17.37
N GLU A 397 14.97 17.74 -17.71
CA GLU A 397 15.98 17.31 -16.74
C GLU A 397 16.82 18.50 -16.25
N ARG A 398 17.23 19.42 -17.13
CA ARG A 398 17.90 20.66 -16.74
C ARG A 398 17.02 21.51 -15.84
N CYS A 399 15.76 21.72 -16.21
CA CYS A 399 14.82 22.45 -15.37
C CYS A 399 14.76 21.84 -13.95
N ARG A 400 14.63 20.54 -13.87
CA ARG A 400 14.55 19.80 -12.58
C ARG A 400 15.84 19.95 -11.75
N LEU A 401 17.02 19.81 -12.38
CA LEU A 401 18.32 19.90 -11.70
C LEU A 401 18.59 21.32 -11.20
N ASP A 402 18.19 22.33 -11.96
CA ASP A 402 18.44 23.74 -11.67
C ASP A 402 17.26 24.43 -10.95
N ASN A 403 16.23 23.65 -10.56
CA ASN A 403 15.00 24.14 -9.89
C ASN A 403 14.29 25.25 -10.69
N ILE A 404 14.23 25.09 -12.01
CA ILE A 404 13.56 26.00 -12.95
C ILE A 404 12.17 25.44 -13.26
N TYR A 405 11.14 26.29 -13.19
CA TYR A 405 9.77 25.93 -13.55
C TYR A 405 9.63 25.85 -15.07
N CYS A 406 9.25 24.68 -15.58
CA CYS A 406 9.28 24.37 -17.00
C CYS A 406 7.87 24.32 -17.58
N ILE A 407 7.54 25.30 -18.43
CA ILE A 407 6.22 25.45 -19.06
C ILE A 407 6.31 25.00 -20.52
N ALA A 408 5.46 24.06 -20.92
CA ALA A 408 5.30 23.63 -22.30
C ALA A 408 4.18 24.42 -22.98
N ARG A 409 4.53 25.30 -23.92
CA ARG A 409 3.55 26.04 -24.71
C ARG A 409 3.13 25.25 -25.95
N MET A 410 1.81 25.14 -26.17
CA MET A 410 1.20 24.36 -27.24
C MET A 410 0.13 25.17 -27.99
N PRO A 411 0.39 25.67 -29.21
CA PRO A 411 -0.65 26.14 -30.12
C PRO A 411 -1.68 25.02 -30.40
N VAL A 412 -2.98 25.35 -30.28
CA VAL A 412 -4.07 24.37 -30.38
C VAL A 412 -4.79 24.43 -31.73
N PHE A 413 -5.54 25.49 -31.96
CA PHE A 413 -6.42 25.56 -33.13
C PHE A 413 -5.77 26.20 -34.38
N GLN A 414 -4.67 26.91 -34.24
CA GLN A 414 -3.83 27.27 -35.36
C GLN A 414 -2.86 26.14 -35.66
N ASP A 415 -3.16 25.33 -36.68
CA ASP A 415 -2.42 24.13 -37.03
C ASP A 415 -2.54 23.88 -38.53
N THR A 416 -1.62 24.42 -39.27
CA THR A 416 -1.60 24.36 -40.73
C THR A 416 -1.45 22.91 -41.25
N LEU A 417 -0.63 22.14 -40.59
CA LEU A 417 -0.35 20.75 -40.99
C LEU A 417 -1.60 19.88 -40.83
N LEU A 418 -2.27 19.96 -39.69
CA LEU A 418 -3.51 19.21 -39.44
C LEU A 418 -4.62 19.67 -40.37
N ALA A 419 -4.84 21.02 -40.51
CA ALA A 419 -5.91 21.54 -41.32
C ALA A 419 -5.78 21.17 -42.80
N ASN A 420 -4.57 21.14 -43.35
CA ASN A 420 -4.32 20.79 -44.75
C ASN A 420 -4.34 19.30 -45.02
N THR A 421 -3.85 18.48 -44.10
CA THR A 421 -3.84 17.01 -44.22
C THR A 421 -5.22 16.41 -43.96
N ARG A 422 -5.99 17.03 -43.06
CA ARG A 422 -7.34 16.61 -42.66
C ARG A 422 -8.32 17.81 -42.84
N PRO A 423 -8.72 18.10 -44.08
CA PRO A 423 -9.64 19.23 -44.37
C PRO A 423 -11.00 19.13 -43.66
N ASP A 424 -11.42 17.93 -43.28
CA ASP A 424 -12.62 17.67 -42.46
C ASP A 424 -12.51 18.26 -41.06
N LEU A 425 -11.31 18.48 -40.54
CA LEU A 425 -11.00 19.07 -39.23
C LEU A 425 -10.73 20.58 -39.33
N ALA A 426 -10.58 21.11 -40.55
CA ALA A 426 -10.25 22.53 -40.77
C ALA A 426 -11.43 23.49 -40.52
N LEU A 427 -11.13 24.69 -40.11
CA LEU A 427 -12.09 25.82 -40.14
C LEU A 427 -12.27 26.29 -41.57
N ARG A 428 -13.51 26.25 -42.06
CA ARG A 428 -13.81 26.49 -43.50
C ARG A 428 -14.92 27.52 -43.67
N TYR A 429 -14.82 28.21 -44.77
CA TYR A 429 -15.93 29.02 -45.30
C TYR A 429 -17.07 28.14 -45.81
N ALA A 430 -18.25 28.71 -46.02
CA ALA A 430 -19.41 27.99 -46.55
C ALA A 430 -19.16 27.35 -47.93
N ASN A 431 -18.24 27.88 -48.73
CA ASN A 431 -17.84 27.31 -50.01
C ASN A 431 -16.81 26.15 -49.92
N GLY A 432 -16.50 25.72 -48.71
CA GLY A 432 -15.55 24.62 -48.45
C GLY A 432 -14.08 25.03 -48.40
N ARG A 433 -13.72 26.27 -48.75
CA ARG A 433 -12.33 26.75 -48.69
C ARG A 433 -11.85 26.80 -47.24
N ILE A 434 -10.65 26.25 -46.96
CA ILE A 434 -10.00 26.34 -45.65
C ILE A 434 -9.64 27.81 -45.36
N HIS A 435 -9.89 28.24 -44.13
CA HIS A 435 -9.44 29.55 -43.67
C HIS A 435 -7.95 29.52 -43.33
N ALA A 436 -7.20 30.47 -43.91
CA ALA A 436 -5.83 30.78 -43.54
C ALA A 436 -5.66 32.26 -43.33
N ASP A 437 -4.83 32.67 -42.42
CA ASP A 437 -4.49 34.07 -42.20
C ASP A 437 -3.49 34.59 -43.25
N ASN A 438 -3.10 35.86 -43.13
CA ASN A 438 -2.22 36.52 -44.11
C ASN A 438 -0.84 35.90 -44.26
N ASN A 439 -0.44 35.02 -43.33
CA ASN A 439 0.84 34.28 -43.36
C ASN A 439 0.66 32.84 -43.84
N GLU A 440 -0.47 32.54 -44.45
CA GLU A 440 -0.85 31.21 -44.92
C GLU A 440 -0.93 30.17 -43.82
N THR A 441 -1.17 30.61 -42.57
CA THR A 441 -1.33 29.74 -41.44
C THR A 441 -2.80 29.31 -41.29
N ALA A 442 -3.08 28.05 -41.57
CA ALA A 442 -4.44 27.53 -41.57
C ALA A 442 -4.90 27.16 -40.14
N TRP A 443 -6.21 27.16 -39.98
CA TRP A 443 -6.88 26.92 -38.71
C TRP A 443 -7.71 25.63 -38.74
N THR A 444 -7.67 24.90 -37.64
CA THR A 444 -8.62 23.83 -37.37
C THR A 444 -9.88 24.38 -36.73
N ASN A 445 -10.98 23.63 -36.82
CA ASN A 445 -12.26 24.05 -36.24
C ASN A 445 -12.27 23.81 -34.74
N ALA A 446 -12.27 24.89 -33.98
CA ALA A 446 -12.27 24.84 -32.50
C ALA A 446 -13.51 24.15 -31.88
N ALA A 447 -14.59 23.99 -32.64
CA ALA A 447 -15.78 23.26 -32.20
C ALA A 447 -15.70 21.75 -32.50
N ASN A 448 -14.66 21.26 -33.19
CA ASN A 448 -14.52 19.85 -33.54
C ASN A 448 -13.82 19.06 -32.44
N THR A 449 -14.53 18.10 -31.86
CA THR A 449 -14.01 17.29 -30.73
C THR A 449 -12.84 16.38 -31.12
N THR A 450 -12.68 15.98 -32.39
CA THR A 450 -11.51 15.22 -32.85
C THR A 450 -10.24 16.08 -32.78
N VAL A 451 -10.36 17.41 -33.04
CA VAL A 451 -9.24 18.35 -32.83
C VAL A 451 -8.89 18.47 -31.36
N TRP A 452 -9.91 18.44 -30.48
CA TRP A 452 -9.67 18.40 -29.02
C TRP A 452 -8.91 17.13 -28.60
N ASP A 453 -9.39 15.94 -29.05
CA ASP A 453 -8.78 14.65 -28.75
C ASP A 453 -7.31 14.61 -29.16
N TYR A 454 -6.99 15.10 -30.34
CA TYR A 454 -5.63 15.19 -30.84
C TYR A 454 -4.74 16.04 -29.94
N ASN A 455 -5.14 17.26 -29.63
CA ASN A 455 -4.31 18.17 -28.83
C ASN A 455 -4.21 17.72 -27.37
N ILE A 456 -5.26 17.14 -26.80
CA ILE A 456 -5.23 16.59 -25.44
C ILE A 456 -4.33 15.35 -25.37
N ALA A 457 -4.33 14.49 -26.40
CA ALA A 457 -3.43 13.35 -26.47
C ALA A 457 -1.95 13.79 -26.52
N LEU A 458 -1.63 14.81 -27.33
CA LEU A 458 -0.31 15.42 -27.35
C LEU A 458 0.06 16.01 -25.98
N ALA A 459 -0.85 16.72 -25.33
CA ALA A 459 -0.63 17.32 -24.01
C ALA A 459 -0.36 16.27 -22.93
N LYS A 460 -0.99 15.08 -23.02
CA LYS A 460 -0.70 13.95 -22.11
C LYS A 460 0.72 13.42 -22.28
N GLU A 461 1.20 13.31 -23.51
CA GLU A 461 2.60 12.92 -23.77
C GLU A 461 3.57 13.94 -23.18
N VAL A 462 3.32 15.23 -23.39
CA VAL A 462 4.14 16.32 -22.83
C VAL A 462 4.13 16.32 -21.30
N ALA A 463 2.96 16.11 -20.69
CA ALA A 463 2.87 15.96 -19.23
C ALA A 463 3.69 14.76 -18.71
N ALA A 464 3.72 13.65 -19.46
CA ALA A 464 4.50 12.46 -19.13
C ALA A 464 6.02 12.68 -19.27
N LEU A 465 6.47 13.65 -20.10
CA LEU A 465 7.88 14.07 -20.14
C LEU A 465 8.35 14.75 -18.85
N GLY A 466 7.42 15.26 -18.02
CA GLY A 466 7.73 15.84 -16.72
C GLY A 466 7.71 17.37 -16.66
N PHE A 467 7.10 18.05 -17.63
CA PHE A 467 6.84 19.50 -17.55
C PHE A 467 5.95 19.83 -16.34
N ASP A 468 6.18 20.98 -15.71
CA ASP A 468 5.38 21.46 -14.59
C ASP A 468 4.01 21.97 -15.01
N GLU A 469 3.91 22.54 -16.23
CA GLU A 469 2.72 23.20 -16.75
C GLU A 469 2.57 23.00 -18.27
N ILE A 470 1.32 22.77 -18.69
CA ILE A 470 0.91 22.85 -20.10
C ILE A 470 0.21 24.18 -20.30
N GLN A 471 0.76 25.01 -21.18
CA GLN A 471 0.20 26.28 -21.57
C GLN A 471 -0.38 26.21 -22.98
N PHE A 472 -1.70 26.27 -23.07
CA PHE A 472 -2.41 26.26 -24.36
C PHE A 472 -2.46 27.66 -24.97
N ASP A 473 -1.90 27.80 -26.14
CA ASP A 473 -2.02 29.02 -26.94
C ASP A 473 -2.86 28.76 -28.19
N TYR A 474 -3.25 29.83 -28.87
CA TYR A 474 -4.17 29.76 -30.01
C TYR A 474 -5.43 28.92 -29.71
N ILE A 475 -5.89 28.96 -28.46
CA ILE A 475 -7.17 28.38 -28.05
C ILE A 475 -8.31 29.35 -28.36
N ARG A 476 -8.44 29.69 -29.61
CA ARG A 476 -9.33 30.76 -30.10
C ARG A 476 -9.73 30.56 -31.55
N PHE A 477 -10.70 31.34 -31.98
CA PHE A 477 -10.97 31.58 -33.39
C PHE A 477 -10.08 32.69 -33.95
N PRO A 478 -9.94 32.83 -35.27
CA PRO A 478 -9.09 33.86 -35.92
C PRO A 478 -9.41 35.31 -35.57
N GLY A 479 -10.59 35.60 -35.04
CA GLY A 479 -11.13 36.93 -34.83
C GLY A 479 -12.26 37.24 -35.82
N GLN A 480 -12.57 38.51 -36.00
CA GLN A 480 -13.64 38.91 -36.92
C GLN A 480 -13.24 38.69 -38.39
N VAL A 481 -13.79 37.63 -39.01
CA VAL A 481 -13.57 37.31 -40.43
C VAL A 481 -14.90 37.17 -41.13
N SER A 482 -15.09 38.01 -42.18
CA SER A 482 -16.35 38.04 -42.93
C SER A 482 -16.66 36.70 -43.59
N GLY A 483 -17.90 36.21 -43.40
CA GLY A 483 -18.39 34.97 -44.01
C GLY A 483 -17.79 33.67 -43.51
N LEU A 484 -16.98 33.71 -42.44
CA LEU A 484 -16.35 32.52 -41.88
C LEU A 484 -17.26 31.77 -40.92
N TYR A 485 -17.96 32.49 -40.04
CA TYR A 485 -18.76 31.88 -38.98
C TYR A 485 -20.20 31.70 -39.38
N THR A 486 -20.71 30.49 -39.23
CA THR A 486 -22.09 30.11 -39.54
C THR A 486 -22.71 29.34 -38.37
N GLY A 487 -24.02 29.24 -38.33
CA GLY A 487 -24.75 28.51 -37.30
C GLY A 487 -24.44 29.03 -35.88
N GLU A 488 -24.15 28.16 -34.97
CA GLU A 488 -23.85 28.52 -33.57
C GLU A 488 -22.54 29.34 -33.46
N LEU A 489 -21.58 29.14 -34.35
CA LEU A 489 -20.31 29.89 -34.33
C LEU A 489 -20.47 31.36 -34.77
N ALA A 490 -21.57 31.71 -35.43
CA ALA A 490 -21.90 33.10 -35.70
C ALA A 490 -22.23 33.89 -34.41
N LYS A 491 -22.65 33.17 -33.35
CA LYS A 491 -22.97 33.75 -32.05
C LYS A 491 -21.74 33.75 -31.15
N GLU A 492 -21.62 34.72 -30.27
CA GLU A 492 -20.57 34.79 -29.24
C GLU A 492 -20.59 33.56 -28.36
N ASP A 493 -21.74 33.22 -27.77
CA ASP A 493 -21.84 32.07 -26.83
C ASP A 493 -21.47 30.73 -27.48
N GLY A 494 -21.72 30.55 -28.78
CA GLY A 494 -21.30 29.34 -29.51
C GLY A 494 -19.78 29.23 -29.64
N ARG A 495 -19.09 30.36 -29.93
CA ARG A 495 -17.62 30.39 -29.98
C ARG A 495 -17.01 30.19 -28.58
N VAL A 496 -17.57 30.89 -27.58
CA VAL A 496 -17.12 30.72 -26.18
C VAL A 496 -17.31 29.29 -25.69
N ALA A 497 -18.47 28.68 -25.97
CA ALA A 497 -18.75 27.31 -25.61
C ALA A 497 -17.77 26.30 -26.24
N ALA A 498 -17.34 26.53 -27.49
CA ALA A 498 -16.35 25.67 -28.15
C ALA A 498 -14.98 25.73 -27.45
N VAL A 499 -14.49 26.93 -27.15
CA VAL A 499 -13.18 27.10 -26.47
C VAL A 499 -13.24 26.62 -25.03
N ALA A 500 -14.28 27.00 -24.28
CA ALA A 500 -14.48 26.52 -22.89
C ALA A 500 -14.66 25.00 -22.83
N GLY A 501 -15.35 24.40 -23.80
CA GLY A 501 -15.52 22.95 -23.91
C GLY A 501 -14.21 22.19 -24.08
N PHE A 502 -13.30 22.70 -24.92
CA PHE A 502 -11.95 22.17 -25.04
C PHE A 502 -11.21 22.21 -23.69
N LEU A 503 -11.20 23.38 -23.02
CA LEU A 503 -10.50 23.55 -21.75
C LEU A 503 -11.09 22.67 -20.64
N ALA A 504 -12.41 22.55 -20.55
CA ALA A 504 -13.09 21.68 -19.60
C ALA A 504 -12.66 20.21 -19.78
N ARG A 505 -12.59 19.75 -21.04
CA ARG A 505 -12.14 18.41 -21.35
C ARG A 505 -10.65 18.22 -21.07
N ALA A 506 -9.82 19.16 -21.45
CA ALA A 506 -8.38 19.14 -21.16
C ALA A 506 -8.12 19.09 -19.65
N GLN A 507 -8.82 19.92 -18.85
CA GLN A 507 -8.72 19.89 -17.39
C GLN A 507 -9.07 18.51 -16.82
N LYS A 508 -10.20 17.93 -17.25
CA LYS A 508 -10.65 16.62 -16.80
C LYS A 508 -9.60 15.53 -17.08
N GLU A 509 -9.05 15.53 -18.30
CA GLU A 509 -8.16 14.46 -18.76
C GLU A 509 -6.71 14.62 -18.31
N LEU A 510 -6.25 15.86 -18.07
CA LEU A 510 -4.90 16.15 -17.57
C LEU A 510 -4.83 16.21 -16.05
N ARG A 511 -5.96 16.37 -15.34
CA ARG A 511 -5.98 16.42 -13.87
C ARG A 511 -5.22 15.26 -13.19
N PRO A 512 -5.33 13.99 -13.65
CA PRO A 512 -4.60 12.88 -13.01
C PRO A 512 -3.09 12.97 -13.13
N THR A 513 -2.54 13.72 -14.09
CA THR A 513 -1.10 13.88 -14.28
C THR A 513 -0.46 14.81 -13.26
N GLY A 514 -1.24 15.64 -12.57
CA GLY A 514 -0.76 16.65 -11.62
C GLY A 514 -0.07 17.84 -12.28
N VAL A 515 -0.08 17.97 -13.63
CA VAL A 515 0.46 19.12 -14.35
C VAL A 515 -0.45 20.35 -14.15
N PHE A 516 0.12 21.56 -14.07
CA PHE A 516 -0.68 22.78 -14.14
C PHE A 516 -1.17 23.03 -15.55
N ILE A 517 -2.34 23.66 -15.67
CA ILE A 517 -2.96 24.00 -16.96
C ILE A 517 -3.15 25.49 -17.03
N SER A 518 -2.60 26.10 -18.08
CA SER A 518 -2.79 27.52 -18.36
C SER A 518 -3.20 27.76 -19.79
N ALA A 519 -3.65 28.98 -20.06
CA ALA A 519 -4.05 29.41 -21.39
C ALA A 519 -3.62 30.84 -21.69
N ASP A 520 -3.13 31.05 -22.91
CA ASP A 520 -2.82 32.37 -23.44
C ASP A 520 -4.07 32.97 -24.09
N VAL A 521 -4.36 34.19 -23.73
CA VAL A 521 -5.51 34.92 -24.27
C VAL A 521 -5.10 36.29 -24.80
N PHE A 522 -5.87 36.80 -25.72
CA PHE A 522 -5.62 38.16 -26.22
C PHE A 522 -5.69 39.21 -25.12
N GLY A 523 -4.70 40.12 -25.09
CA GLY A 523 -4.67 41.21 -24.13
C GLY A 523 -5.92 42.08 -24.15
N LEU A 524 -6.55 42.25 -25.31
CA LEU A 524 -7.78 43.04 -25.47
C LEU A 524 -8.97 42.49 -24.67
N THR A 525 -9.01 41.18 -24.37
CA THR A 525 -10.05 40.55 -23.52
C THR A 525 -10.05 41.11 -22.10
N THR A 526 -8.96 41.72 -21.66
CA THR A 526 -8.88 42.36 -20.34
C THR A 526 -9.73 43.64 -20.29
N ALA A 527 -9.88 44.33 -21.44
CA ALA A 527 -10.59 45.59 -21.58
C ALA A 527 -12.04 45.45 -22.07
N THR A 528 -12.46 44.25 -22.51
CA THR A 528 -13.79 43.99 -23.06
C THR A 528 -14.57 42.99 -22.22
N GLU A 529 -15.88 42.92 -22.41
CA GLU A 529 -16.76 41.92 -21.78
C GLU A 529 -17.17 40.83 -22.76
N ASP A 530 -17.02 41.07 -24.06
CA ASP A 530 -17.31 40.16 -25.16
C ASP A 530 -16.10 39.30 -25.56
N ASP A 531 -16.32 38.35 -26.47
CA ASP A 531 -15.27 37.42 -26.93
C ASP A 531 -14.38 37.97 -28.04
N GLN A 532 -14.59 39.17 -28.52
CA GLN A 532 -13.88 39.79 -29.66
C GLN A 532 -13.80 38.86 -30.90
N TYR A 533 -14.83 38.06 -31.16
CA TYR A 533 -14.89 37.00 -32.18
C TYR A 533 -13.84 35.91 -32.02
N THR A 534 -13.21 35.81 -30.88
CA THR A 534 -12.14 34.81 -30.61
C THR A 534 -12.65 33.61 -29.85
N GLY A 535 -13.79 33.68 -29.19
CA GLY A 535 -14.27 32.69 -28.23
C GLY A 535 -13.60 32.81 -26.85
N GLN A 536 -12.77 33.86 -26.65
CA GLN A 536 -12.05 34.06 -25.38
C GLN A 536 -12.80 35.09 -24.51
N ARG A 537 -13.55 34.59 -23.55
CA ARG A 537 -14.22 35.40 -22.52
C ARG A 537 -13.71 34.92 -21.15
N LEU A 538 -12.96 35.79 -20.45
CA LEU A 538 -12.15 35.42 -19.26
C LEU A 538 -12.92 34.68 -18.17
N LYS A 539 -14.17 35.11 -17.89
CA LYS A 539 -15.02 34.51 -16.86
C LYS A 539 -15.39 33.06 -17.16
N ASP A 540 -15.55 32.70 -18.42
CA ASP A 540 -15.98 31.37 -18.86
C ASP A 540 -14.80 30.40 -18.97
N LEU A 541 -13.63 30.91 -19.37
CA LEU A 541 -12.43 30.08 -19.54
C LEU A 541 -11.73 29.77 -18.21
N GLY A 542 -11.69 30.76 -17.31
CA GLY A 542 -10.92 30.65 -16.06
C GLY A 542 -11.40 29.56 -15.11
N ALA A 543 -12.63 29.08 -15.21
CA ALA A 543 -13.16 27.99 -14.42
C ALA A 543 -12.42 26.65 -14.66
N TYR A 544 -11.73 26.51 -15.80
CA TYR A 544 -11.06 25.29 -16.24
C TYR A 544 -9.54 25.38 -16.20
N LEU A 545 -8.99 26.48 -15.67
CA LEU A 545 -7.57 26.80 -15.70
C LEU A 545 -7.00 27.03 -14.31
N ASP A 546 -5.74 26.63 -14.11
CA ASP A 546 -4.94 27.04 -12.96
C ASP A 546 -4.46 28.48 -13.13
N TYR A 547 -3.98 28.82 -14.35
CA TYR A 547 -3.54 30.17 -14.72
C TYR A 547 -4.16 30.62 -16.04
N ILE A 548 -4.40 31.92 -16.17
CA ILE A 548 -4.75 32.56 -17.41
C ILE A 548 -3.73 33.67 -17.69
N SER A 549 -3.24 33.73 -18.94
CA SER A 549 -2.10 34.55 -19.30
C SER A 549 -2.47 35.54 -20.45
N PRO A 550 -3.03 36.70 -20.12
CA PRO A 550 -3.27 37.71 -21.12
C PRO A 550 -1.98 38.24 -21.76
N MET A 551 -1.95 38.33 -23.11
CA MET A 551 -0.86 38.87 -23.92
C MET A 551 -0.99 40.38 -24.00
N VAL A 552 -0.55 41.10 -22.98
CA VAL A 552 -0.79 42.55 -22.83
C VAL A 552 0.33 43.40 -23.44
N TYR A 553 0.84 42.99 -24.59
CA TYR A 553 1.91 43.71 -25.30
C TYR A 553 1.43 45.10 -25.70
N PRO A 554 2.06 46.20 -25.24
CA PRO A 554 1.65 47.55 -25.62
C PRO A 554 1.58 47.77 -27.15
N ASP A 555 2.40 47.04 -27.92
CA ASP A 555 2.41 47.13 -29.39
C ASP A 555 1.11 46.65 -30.07
N VAL A 556 0.40 45.65 -29.47
CA VAL A 556 -0.86 45.14 -30.05
C VAL A 556 -2.06 46.04 -29.79
N TRP A 557 -1.96 46.99 -28.88
CA TRP A 557 -3.03 47.95 -28.58
C TRP A 557 -3.02 49.20 -29.51
N ALA A 558 -2.17 49.22 -30.52
CA ALA A 558 -2.09 50.32 -31.45
C ALA A 558 -3.43 50.54 -32.19
N GLY A 559 -3.97 51.74 -32.12
CA GLY A 559 -5.27 52.09 -32.68
C GLY A 559 -6.49 51.77 -31.80
N ALA A 560 -6.28 51.18 -30.62
CA ALA A 560 -7.33 50.80 -29.66
C ALA A 560 -7.63 51.91 -28.62
N SER A 561 -7.63 53.19 -28.98
CA SER A 561 -7.77 54.31 -28.04
C SER A 561 -9.01 54.20 -27.14
N ASP A 562 -10.14 53.74 -27.68
CA ASP A 562 -11.37 53.54 -26.89
C ASP A 562 -11.24 52.43 -25.88
N LEU A 563 -10.52 51.36 -26.19
CA LEU A 563 -10.24 50.29 -25.25
C LEU A 563 -9.27 50.74 -24.13
N LEU A 564 -8.32 51.62 -24.43
CA LEU A 564 -7.45 52.21 -23.41
C LEU A 564 -8.24 53.08 -22.44
N SER A 565 -9.03 54.02 -22.99
CA SER A 565 -9.75 55.00 -22.17
C SER A 565 -10.98 54.43 -21.46
N LYS A 566 -11.86 53.70 -22.18
CA LYS A 566 -13.11 53.16 -21.64
C LYS A 566 -12.91 51.76 -21.05
N GLY A 567 -12.13 50.92 -21.72
CA GLY A 567 -11.88 49.53 -21.31
C GLY A 567 -10.94 49.42 -20.13
N LEU A 568 -9.75 50.01 -20.19
CA LEU A 568 -8.76 49.99 -19.12
C LEU A 568 -8.85 51.20 -18.16
N GLY A 569 -9.60 52.24 -18.48
CA GLY A 569 -9.70 53.45 -17.67
C GLY A 569 -8.46 54.34 -17.70
N ILE A 570 -7.65 54.28 -18.78
CA ILE A 570 -6.42 55.05 -18.96
C ILE A 570 -6.73 56.33 -19.80
N GLY A 571 -7.31 57.33 -19.18
CA GLY A 571 -7.79 58.55 -19.88
C GLY A 571 -6.70 59.42 -20.52
N ASN A 572 -5.47 59.39 -20.00
CA ASN A 572 -4.38 60.26 -20.46
C ASN A 572 -3.39 59.56 -21.42
N CYS A 573 -3.73 58.39 -21.92
CA CYS A 573 -2.89 57.63 -22.82
C CYS A 573 -3.51 57.52 -24.21
N SER A 574 -2.95 58.20 -25.18
CA SER A 574 -3.41 58.15 -26.57
C SER A 574 -2.85 56.95 -27.35
N LEU A 575 -1.72 56.42 -26.93
CA LEU A 575 -1.03 55.28 -27.54
C LEU A 575 -0.46 54.37 -26.46
N ALA A 576 -0.84 53.10 -26.46
CA ALA A 576 -0.41 52.14 -25.47
C ALA A 576 1.14 52.03 -25.31
N VAL A 577 1.88 52.17 -26.38
CA VAL A 577 3.35 52.15 -26.38
C VAL A 577 3.98 53.32 -25.63
N ARG A 578 3.23 54.40 -25.34
CA ARG A 578 3.71 55.55 -24.54
C ARG A 578 3.43 55.41 -23.04
N CYS A 579 2.54 54.49 -22.65
CA CYS A 579 2.13 54.27 -21.29
C CYS A 579 2.12 52.76 -20.93
N PRO A 580 3.26 52.06 -21.16
CA PRO A 580 3.32 50.61 -20.96
C PRO A 580 3.02 50.20 -19.52
N TYR A 581 3.42 51.00 -18.52
CA TYR A 581 3.08 50.76 -17.12
C TYR A 581 1.57 50.69 -16.89
N ASP A 582 0.83 51.70 -17.32
CA ASP A 582 -0.61 51.79 -17.09
C ASP A 582 -1.37 50.68 -17.81
N VAL A 583 -0.93 50.35 -19.03
CA VAL A 583 -1.51 49.23 -19.80
C VAL A 583 -1.37 47.94 -19.07
N ILE A 584 -0.17 47.59 -18.60
CA ILE A 584 0.09 46.34 -17.87
C ILE A 584 -0.66 46.33 -16.54
N TYR A 585 -0.52 47.38 -15.72
CA TYR A 585 -1.15 47.49 -14.42
C TYR A 585 -2.68 47.34 -14.48
N ASN A 586 -3.33 48.08 -15.36
CA ASN A 586 -4.79 48.07 -15.45
C ASN A 586 -5.32 46.80 -16.14
N SER A 587 -4.58 46.24 -17.11
CA SER A 587 -4.93 44.95 -17.70
C SER A 587 -4.96 43.84 -16.64
N TYR A 588 -3.97 43.81 -15.72
CA TYR A 588 -4.00 42.87 -14.62
C TYR A 588 -5.22 43.08 -13.71
N LYS A 589 -5.45 44.30 -13.23
CA LYS A 589 -6.57 44.60 -12.31
C LYS A 589 -7.91 44.16 -12.92
N ARG A 590 -8.14 44.52 -14.20
CA ARG A 590 -9.36 44.13 -14.91
C ARG A 590 -9.49 42.62 -15.11
N SER A 591 -8.39 41.93 -15.40
CA SER A 591 -8.43 40.47 -15.58
C SER A 591 -8.71 39.74 -14.27
N ALA A 592 -8.06 40.15 -13.19
CA ALA A 592 -8.20 39.49 -11.88
C ALA A 592 -9.64 39.54 -11.35
N ASP A 593 -10.39 40.60 -11.69
CA ASP A 593 -11.80 40.75 -11.32
C ASP A 593 -12.75 39.90 -12.20
N LYS A 594 -12.30 39.48 -13.39
CA LYS A 594 -13.12 38.76 -14.38
C LYS A 594 -12.98 37.24 -14.35
N THR A 595 -12.01 36.68 -13.67
CA THR A 595 -11.71 35.24 -13.76
C THR A 595 -11.38 34.62 -12.41
N PRO A 596 -11.81 33.38 -12.13
CA PRO A 596 -11.36 32.63 -10.96
C PRO A 596 -9.93 32.08 -11.07
N ALA A 597 -9.38 31.98 -12.32
CA ALA A 597 -8.00 31.53 -12.52
C ALA A 597 -6.99 32.57 -12.01
N LYS A 598 -5.79 32.14 -11.63
CA LYS A 598 -4.70 33.05 -11.29
C LYS A 598 -4.19 33.74 -12.55
N VAL A 599 -4.10 35.08 -12.53
CA VAL A 599 -3.65 35.85 -13.67
C VAL A 599 -2.15 36.03 -13.67
N ARG A 600 -1.52 35.69 -14.79
CA ARG A 600 -0.08 35.81 -15.02
C ARG A 600 0.14 36.40 -16.42
N LEU A 601 0.74 37.59 -16.48
CA LEU A 601 0.78 38.36 -17.72
C LEU A 601 1.93 37.95 -18.64
N TRP A 602 1.67 37.97 -19.95
CA TRP A 602 2.68 38.04 -21.00
C TRP A 602 3.10 39.47 -21.25
N LEU A 603 4.38 39.77 -21.18
CA LEU A 603 5.00 41.07 -21.38
C LEU A 603 5.82 41.09 -22.68
N GLN A 604 5.95 42.27 -23.29
CA GLN A 604 6.67 42.47 -24.53
C GLN A 604 8.18 42.57 -24.30
N ALA A 605 8.99 41.73 -24.99
CA ALA A 605 10.44 41.79 -25.00
C ALA A 605 11.01 41.99 -26.41
N TYR A 606 10.38 42.82 -27.20
CA TYR A 606 10.85 43.23 -28.53
C TYR A 606 10.57 44.72 -28.71
N PRO A 607 11.35 45.46 -29.57
CA PRO A 607 11.21 46.91 -29.71
C PRO A 607 9.81 47.37 -30.14
N GLY A 608 9.20 46.70 -31.14
CA GLY A 608 7.89 47.03 -31.67
C GLY A 608 7.76 48.49 -32.11
N ARG A 609 6.53 48.99 -32.22
CA ARG A 609 6.22 50.40 -32.64
C ARG A 609 6.66 51.43 -31.60
N GLY A 610 6.84 51.02 -30.33
CA GLY A 610 7.31 51.87 -29.25
C GLY A 610 8.82 52.02 -29.19
N ASN A 611 9.57 51.26 -30.01
CA ASN A 611 11.01 51.17 -29.98
C ASN A 611 11.54 50.88 -28.55
N PHE A 612 10.90 49.90 -27.87
CA PHE A 612 11.20 49.55 -26.48
C PHE A 612 12.62 49.04 -26.28
N GLY A 613 13.19 49.47 -25.19
CA GLY A 613 14.48 49.03 -24.68
C GLY A 613 14.37 48.50 -23.23
N ILE A 614 15.51 48.41 -22.59
CA ILE A 614 15.62 47.85 -21.22
C ILE A 614 14.74 48.62 -20.22
N ALA A 615 14.64 49.94 -20.34
CA ALA A 615 13.85 50.76 -19.43
C ALA A 615 12.35 50.41 -19.49
N GLU A 616 11.79 50.26 -20.71
CA GLU A 616 10.39 49.88 -20.90
C GLU A 616 10.11 48.46 -20.52
N TYR A 617 11.05 47.53 -20.71
CA TYR A 617 10.93 46.13 -20.22
C TYR A 617 10.88 46.10 -18.71
N LYS A 618 11.77 46.78 -17.99
CA LYS A 618 11.74 46.93 -16.53
C LYS A 618 10.46 47.60 -16.02
N LEU A 619 9.96 48.58 -16.75
CA LEU A 619 8.71 49.28 -16.41
C LEU A 619 7.49 48.35 -16.49
N GLN A 620 7.40 47.48 -17.51
CA GLN A 620 6.37 46.46 -17.63
C GLN A 620 6.41 45.46 -16.46
N LYS A 621 7.63 44.95 -16.14
CA LYS A 621 7.84 44.06 -15.01
C LYS A 621 7.37 44.66 -13.70
N LYS A 622 7.79 45.90 -13.42
CA LYS A 622 7.39 46.66 -12.22
C LYS A 622 5.85 46.80 -12.15
N ALA A 623 5.20 47.13 -13.26
CA ALA A 623 3.74 47.28 -13.30
C ALA A 623 3.01 45.98 -12.96
N ALA A 624 3.45 44.83 -13.51
CA ALA A 624 2.88 43.51 -13.21
C ALA A 624 3.04 43.14 -11.74
N GLU A 625 4.21 43.39 -11.12
CA GLU A 625 4.49 43.11 -9.72
C GLU A 625 3.68 44.00 -8.77
N GLU A 626 3.64 45.31 -9.03
CA GLU A 626 2.86 46.27 -8.22
C GLU A 626 1.35 46.07 -8.36
N ALA A 627 0.88 45.59 -9.51
CA ALA A 627 -0.51 45.22 -9.69
C ALA A 627 -0.90 43.97 -8.84
N GLY A 628 0.06 43.14 -8.47
CA GLY A 628 -0.16 41.92 -7.66
C GLY A 628 -0.26 40.65 -8.50
N SER A 629 0.30 40.63 -9.72
CA SER A 629 0.33 39.44 -10.57
C SER A 629 1.04 38.27 -9.88
N VAL A 630 0.55 37.04 -10.12
CA VAL A 630 1.20 35.83 -9.63
C VAL A 630 2.43 35.44 -10.47
N GLY A 631 2.97 36.37 -11.21
CA GLY A 631 4.13 36.25 -12.05
C GLY A 631 3.96 36.94 -13.38
N TRP A 632 5.01 36.88 -14.18
CA TRP A 632 5.07 37.44 -15.53
C TRP A 632 5.97 36.59 -16.42
N MET A 633 5.75 36.68 -17.73
CA MET A 633 6.56 36.02 -18.73
C MET A 633 6.85 37.00 -19.86
N PHE A 634 8.11 37.10 -20.32
CA PHE A 634 8.47 37.91 -21.47
C PHE A 634 8.43 37.10 -22.75
N TRP A 635 7.74 37.65 -23.74
CA TRP A 635 7.67 37.09 -25.09
C TRP A 635 8.60 37.79 -26.05
N ASN A 636 9.43 37.00 -26.73
CA ASN A 636 10.25 37.44 -27.86
C ASN A 636 10.25 36.32 -28.91
N GLY A 637 9.77 36.64 -30.13
CA GLY A 637 9.66 35.64 -31.20
C GLY A 637 11.00 35.06 -31.69
N SER A 638 12.12 35.74 -31.41
CA SER A 638 13.47 35.24 -31.71
C SER A 638 14.14 34.55 -30.53
N GLY A 639 13.56 34.63 -29.33
CA GLY A 639 14.13 34.11 -28.09
C GLY A 639 15.44 34.81 -27.66
N ASN A 640 15.63 36.07 -28.11
CA ASN A 640 16.80 36.87 -27.76
C ASN A 640 16.49 37.80 -26.60
N TYR A 641 17.19 37.66 -25.50
CA TYR A 641 17.00 38.49 -24.32
C TYR A 641 18.33 39.12 -23.90
N ASP A 642 18.26 40.37 -23.44
CA ASP A 642 19.37 41.04 -22.80
C ASP A 642 19.29 40.80 -21.27
N SER A 643 20.30 40.22 -20.69
CA SER A 643 20.30 39.89 -19.24
C SER A 643 20.11 41.13 -18.35
N ARG A 644 20.42 42.33 -18.85
CA ARG A 644 20.21 43.62 -18.14
C ARG A 644 18.71 43.95 -17.92
N MET A 645 17.80 43.27 -18.61
CA MET A 645 16.35 43.36 -18.35
C MET A 645 15.98 42.85 -16.96
N PHE A 646 16.78 41.95 -16.40
CA PHE A 646 16.49 41.23 -15.19
C PHE A 646 17.45 41.63 -14.08
N ASP A 647 17.01 41.53 -12.85
CA ASP A 647 17.86 41.73 -11.69
C ASP A 647 18.78 40.50 -11.50
N ALA A 648 19.96 40.70 -10.92
CA ALA A 648 20.84 39.58 -10.57
C ALA A 648 20.19 38.73 -9.47
N GLN A 649 20.50 37.44 -9.48
CA GLN A 649 20.01 36.51 -8.48
C GLN A 649 20.63 36.79 -7.10
#